data_2c1e5b7536faea261968439dc53462bb
#
_entry.id   2c1e5b7536faea261968439dc53462bb
#
_cell.length_a   1.000
_cell.length_b   1.000
_cell.length_c   1.000
_cell.angle_alpha   90.00
_cell.angle_beta   90.00
_cell.angle_gamma   90.00
#
_symmetry.space_group_name_H-M   'P 1'
#
loop_
_entity.id
_entity.type
_entity.pdbx_description
1 polymer ?
#
loop_
_entity_poly.entity_id
_entity_poly.type
_entity_poly.pdbx_seq_one_letter_code
_entity_poly.pdbx_strand_id
1 'polypeptide(L)'
;MIWQATDKGYFFPRENLSAAVRSKLQTLIFEEFAQMLEDGTLLPFEKSFILSEEDAELLNLPPCNPYQISIRTEGYIGGKIFRYVVEFLNSEGCRVESQINGALLCVGENFFRLNADQFALINLVKFGNENLREEPLLTIRKIQCQAPKAAARIDKYISDKKIIVPDKLDVDFQESGDSVKVAPILLENHDGKLEQLDSADFQGAFKNRNKILGVYSGRNAQYVFSETLRDGLAQIKSVGTLSKADAFRYKLQPKELFTGEAFDFNYSDRVIGVEEITIGSYQNLNWKINWGEGNFPTEIPIPKRPCDRKIIGLKIKENIESNIYEKNSAERQGKFFANVLCPEVKLHAHQIKGVWLMSQLWQKGWHGILIADDMGLGKTLQTLIFIGGLKKFCADYKKINFPMLIVAPTALLTNWQAEYQKFLRGNIFSEVISLHGNGLRKFFTNELTPNKKKKLSLRNVPSNALALTTYETLSDYQFSFAEISWSCIIADEAQKIKNPDAGITKALKAMKYDFAICLSGTPVENSWVDLWSIMDFVQPAHLDDLKTFKAKYIDGLTDKNITQLGKEIKQKLEPLLLRRMKEDNLPELPVKNIYLEREEMPPYQSKIYSAVLEKYRRGGFSSPLIFINKLREVSLHPDLDTMALEKFFEFDADEVINRSARLIKTFALLRQIKARGEKVLVFVTNRKMQAILKHLLEEKFGIKILPPINGEMNGAARQRIIDKFKASCGFNVLILSPEAAGVGFTIIEANNVIHLGRTWNPAKENQATDRVYRIGQKKIVNVYLPLACNKNLRGKTFDENLETLLRYKKNLSAKILFPTTETSADVQTLIGLLNLPEEILDSAYWTIEAVDDVKGSAFEKIIADLYNAIENFTAEKTPDTNDYGADVVVKSTADNTGLLIQCKHTNNPTKSIGNDGVQEIYTAVAYYNDKHNHKFQPVVVTNAKNFTSGACELADKSGVKLITRNELEKMFGDYKVLRC
;
A
#
# COMPACT_ATOMS: atom_id res chain seq x y z
N MET A 1 -43.62 16.67 -36.04
CA MET A 1 -42.77 15.73 -35.29
C MET A 1 -41.95 16.51 -34.31
N ILE A 2 -41.76 16.00 -33.09
CA ILE A 2 -40.97 16.66 -32.06
C ILE A 2 -39.46 16.41 -32.23
N TRP A 3 -39.06 15.67 -33.22
CA TRP A 3 -37.67 15.33 -33.57
C TRP A 3 -37.51 15.32 -35.11
N GLN A 4 -36.23 15.41 -35.55
CA GLN A 4 -35.78 15.25 -36.92
C GLN A 4 -34.71 14.17 -36.99
N ALA A 5 -34.74 13.31 -38.00
CA ALA A 5 -33.66 12.35 -38.23
C ALA A 5 -32.47 13.06 -38.86
N THR A 6 -31.27 12.77 -38.35
CA THR A 6 -30.00 13.28 -38.86
C THR A 6 -29.04 12.11 -39.10
N ASP A 7 -27.96 12.38 -39.78
CA ASP A 7 -26.84 11.42 -39.97
C ASP A 7 -26.15 11.01 -38.67
N LYS A 8 -26.39 11.73 -37.57
CA LYS A 8 -25.85 11.45 -36.23
C LYS A 8 -26.87 10.80 -35.27
N GLY A 9 -28.16 10.81 -35.59
CA GLY A 9 -29.24 10.30 -34.74
C GLY A 9 -30.48 11.12 -34.81
N TYR A 10 -31.16 11.31 -33.69
CA TYR A 10 -32.41 12.09 -33.59
C TYR A 10 -32.12 13.45 -32.98
N PHE A 11 -32.47 14.52 -33.68
CA PHE A 11 -32.38 15.89 -33.20
C PHE A 11 -33.71 16.32 -32.56
N PHE A 12 -33.68 16.78 -31.31
CA PHE A 12 -34.81 17.28 -30.56
C PHE A 12 -34.67 18.80 -30.36
N PRO A 13 -35.36 19.66 -31.17
CA PRO A 13 -35.27 21.10 -31.02
C PRO A 13 -35.82 21.56 -29.65
N ARG A 14 -35.01 22.31 -28.89
CA ARG A 14 -35.34 22.71 -27.49
C ARG A 14 -36.62 23.53 -27.35
N GLU A 15 -36.98 24.28 -28.38
CA GLU A 15 -38.06 25.25 -28.33
C GLU A 15 -39.47 24.62 -28.30
N ASN A 16 -39.65 23.39 -28.77
CA ASN A 16 -40.94 22.75 -28.93
C ASN A 16 -41.20 21.52 -28.04
N LEU A 17 -40.34 21.31 -27.01
CA LEU A 17 -40.46 20.13 -26.15
C LEU A 17 -41.37 20.38 -24.95
N SER A 18 -42.32 19.49 -24.71
CA SER A 18 -43.13 19.49 -23.48
C SER A 18 -42.27 19.18 -22.25
N ALA A 19 -42.75 19.59 -21.08
CA ALA A 19 -42.04 19.32 -19.81
C ALA A 19 -41.80 17.80 -19.58
N ALA A 20 -42.77 16.95 -19.95
CA ALA A 20 -42.67 15.50 -19.84
C ALA A 20 -41.58 14.94 -20.75
N VAL A 21 -41.49 15.37 -21.99
CA VAL A 21 -40.48 14.96 -22.97
C VAL A 21 -39.10 15.41 -22.51
N ARG A 22 -38.94 16.66 -22.02
CA ARG A 22 -37.67 17.15 -21.48
C ARG A 22 -37.21 16.34 -20.29
N SER A 23 -38.11 16.06 -19.34
CA SER A 23 -37.77 15.24 -18.15
C SER A 23 -37.34 13.84 -18.56
N LYS A 24 -38.02 13.21 -19.52
CA LYS A 24 -37.66 11.87 -20.00
C LYS A 24 -36.32 11.86 -20.73
N LEU A 25 -36.03 12.84 -21.58
CA LEU A 25 -34.74 12.96 -22.24
C LEU A 25 -33.61 13.13 -21.20
N GLN A 26 -33.81 13.95 -20.17
CA GLN A 26 -32.84 14.08 -19.07
C GLN A 26 -32.63 12.76 -18.30
N THR A 27 -33.72 12.00 -18.07
CA THR A 27 -33.63 10.69 -17.43
C THR A 27 -32.85 9.71 -18.31
N LEU A 28 -33.14 9.65 -19.58
CA LEU A 28 -32.46 8.74 -20.54
C LEU A 28 -30.94 9.08 -20.65
N ILE A 29 -30.59 10.38 -20.62
CA ILE A 29 -29.21 10.81 -20.63
C ILE A 29 -28.54 10.45 -19.29
N PHE A 30 -29.24 10.67 -18.18
CA PHE A 30 -28.75 10.34 -16.84
C PHE A 30 -28.59 8.82 -16.62
N GLU A 31 -29.50 8.02 -17.15
CA GLU A 31 -29.49 6.56 -17.12
C GLU A 31 -28.59 5.94 -18.20
N GLU A 32 -27.89 6.76 -18.96
CA GLU A 32 -26.97 6.35 -20.03
C GLU A 32 -27.61 5.62 -21.19
N PHE A 33 -28.92 5.70 -21.35
CA PHE A 33 -29.60 5.16 -22.53
C PHE A 33 -29.48 6.04 -23.76
N ALA A 34 -29.04 7.28 -23.61
CA ALA A 34 -28.87 8.21 -24.72
C ALA A 34 -27.73 9.21 -24.45
N GLN A 35 -27.05 9.64 -25.50
CA GLN A 35 -26.06 10.70 -25.48
C GLN A 35 -26.56 11.93 -26.22
N MET A 36 -26.43 13.11 -25.61
CA MET A 36 -26.71 14.37 -26.27
C MET A 36 -25.39 14.99 -26.76
N LEU A 37 -25.33 15.30 -28.05
CA LEU A 37 -24.24 16.08 -28.65
C LEU A 37 -24.38 17.57 -28.33
N GLU A 38 -23.34 18.37 -28.58
CA GLU A 38 -23.34 19.82 -28.35
C GLU A 38 -24.43 20.55 -29.16
N ASP A 39 -24.76 20.05 -30.33
CA ASP A 39 -25.83 20.57 -31.21
C ASP A 39 -27.25 20.18 -30.75
N GLY A 40 -27.38 19.41 -29.67
CA GLY A 40 -28.65 18.90 -29.15
C GLY A 40 -29.14 17.62 -29.80
N THR A 41 -28.37 16.98 -30.70
CA THR A 41 -28.68 15.68 -31.27
C THR A 41 -28.61 14.59 -30.22
N LEU A 42 -29.67 13.80 -30.09
CA LEU A 42 -29.70 12.61 -29.23
C LEU A 42 -29.18 11.40 -30.02
N LEU A 43 -28.07 10.84 -29.61
CA LEU A 43 -27.60 9.56 -30.17
C LEU A 43 -28.13 8.40 -29.34
N PRO A 44 -28.61 7.31 -29.96
CA PRO A 44 -28.94 6.08 -29.26
C PRO A 44 -27.64 5.52 -28.64
N PHE A 45 -27.66 5.30 -27.32
CA PHE A 45 -26.54 4.79 -26.55
C PHE A 45 -26.81 3.32 -26.27
N GLU A 46 -25.94 2.42 -26.73
CA GLU A 46 -25.84 1.00 -26.38
C GLU A 46 -26.75 -0.06 -27.00
N LYS A 47 -26.18 -1.28 -26.89
CA LYS A 47 -26.50 -2.59 -27.45
C LYS A 47 -27.94 -3.09 -27.21
N SER A 48 -28.69 -2.48 -26.34
CA SER A 48 -30.00 -2.92 -25.91
C SER A 48 -30.92 -1.74 -25.57
N PHE A 49 -30.85 -0.67 -26.36
CA PHE A 49 -31.80 0.43 -26.24
C PHE A 49 -33.20 -0.06 -26.64
N ILE A 50 -33.81 -0.84 -25.78
CA ILE A 50 -35.21 -1.15 -25.77
C ILE A 50 -35.87 -0.08 -24.92
N LEU A 51 -36.24 1.07 -25.53
CA LEU A 51 -37.26 1.91 -24.93
C LEU A 51 -38.49 1.04 -24.70
N SER A 52 -39.15 1.20 -23.55
CA SER A 52 -40.48 0.67 -23.40
C SER A 52 -41.40 1.29 -24.51
N GLU A 53 -42.42 0.59 -24.90
CA GLU A 53 -43.38 1.14 -25.89
C GLU A 53 -43.95 2.49 -25.39
N GLU A 54 -44.23 2.62 -24.09
CA GLU A 54 -44.67 3.87 -23.43
C GLU A 54 -43.68 5.02 -23.60
N ASP A 55 -42.37 4.75 -23.48
CA ASP A 55 -41.31 5.74 -23.63
C ASP A 55 -41.14 6.15 -25.12
N ALA A 56 -41.24 5.21 -26.03
CA ALA A 56 -41.18 5.46 -27.46
C ALA A 56 -42.40 6.29 -27.93
N GLU A 57 -43.60 6.00 -27.41
CA GLU A 57 -44.80 6.78 -27.65
C GLU A 57 -44.66 8.19 -27.08
N LEU A 58 -44.17 8.35 -25.84
CA LEU A 58 -43.93 9.65 -25.23
C LEU A 58 -42.99 10.53 -26.06
N LEU A 59 -41.93 9.91 -26.61
CA LEU A 59 -40.95 10.58 -27.47
C LEU A 59 -41.42 10.67 -28.93
N ASN A 60 -42.57 10.08 -29.25
CA ASN A 60 -43.13 10.00 -30.61
C ASN A 60 -42.12 9.41 -31.62
N LEU A 61 -41.36 8.40 -31.20
CA LEU A 61 -40.39 7.68 -32.01
C LEU A 61 -41.07 6.56 -32.80
N PRO A 62 -40.62 6.26 -34.02
CA PRO A 62 -41.16 5.13 -34.79
C PRO A 62 -40.79 3.79 -34.14
N PRO A 63 -41.54 2.70 -34.44
CA PRO A 63 -41.24 1.36 -33.92
C PRO A 63 -39.85 0.90 -34.33
N CYS A 64 -39.30 -0.05 -33.59
CA CYS A 64 -37.99 -0.64 -33.90
C CYS A 64 -38.02 -1.35 -35.26
N ASN A 65 -36.88 -1.34 -35.96
CA ASN A 65 -36.73 -2.04 -37.23
C ASN A 65 -36.96 -3.57 -37.06
N PRO A 66 -38.00 -4.15 -37.72
CA PRO A 66 -38.25 -5.58 -37.65
C PRO A 66 -37.46 -6.40 -38.69
N TYR A 67 -36.77 -5.74 -39.62
CA TYR A 67 -36.10 -6.40 -40.74
C TYR A 67 -34.67 -6.78 -40.36
N GLN A 68 -34.20 -7.92 -40.84
CA GLN A 68 -32.84 -8.38 -40.68
C GLN A 68 -31.92 -7.65 -41.66
N ILE A 69 -30.81 -7.09 -41.15
CA ILE A 69 -29.79 -6.46 -41.98
C ILE A 69 -28.92 -7.54 -42.62
N SER A 70 -28.60 -7.39 -43.88
CA SER A 70 -27.64 -8.19 -44.61
C SER A 70 -26.63 -7.31 -45.33
N ILE A 71 -25.34 -7.62 -45.14
CA ILE A 71 -24.23 -6.90 -45.81
C ILE A 71 -23.56 -7.85 -46.75
N ARG A 72 -23.55 -7.45 -48.03
CA ARG A 72 -22.82 -8.18 -49.08
C ARG A 72 -21.81 -7.28 -49.80
N THR A 73 -20.92 -7.90 -50.50
CA THR A 73 -19.91 -7.21 -51.33
C THR A 73 -20.28 -7.37 -52.83
N GLU A 74 -20.00 -6.33 -53.60
CA GLU A 74 -20.01 -6.41 -55.07
C GLU A 74 -18.59 -6.16 -55.58
N GLY A 75 -18.03 -7.11 -56.32
CA GLY A 75 -16.66 -7.07 -56.75
C GLY A 75 -15.65 -7.64 -55.73
N TYR A 76 -14.37 -7.31 -55.92
CA TYR A 76 -13.28 -7.77 -55.04
C TYR A 76 -12.32 -6.60 -54.77
N ILE A 77 -11.64 -6.64 -53.62
CA ILE A 77 -10.69 -5.62 -53.19
C ILE A 77 -9.60 -5.43 -54.27
N GLY A 78 -9.42 -4.18 -54.67
CA GLY A 78 -8.49 -3.82 -55.76
C GLY A 78 -9.09 -3.96 -57.19
N GLY A 79 -10.29 -4.43 -57.33
CA GLY A 79 -11.06 -4.44 -58.59
C GLY A 79 -11.61 -3.06 -58.92
N LYS A 80 -12.04 -2.89 -60.23
CA LYS A 80 -12.61 -1.62 -60.66
C LYS A 80 -13.95 -1.28 -60.04
N ILE A 81 -14.69 -2.32 -59.60
CA ILE A 81 -16.00 -2.21 -58.98
C ILE A 81 -15.90 -2.99 -57.66
N PHE A 82 -15.70 -2.30 -56.55
CA PHE A 82 -15.78 -2.88 -55.19
C PHE A 82 -16.63 -1.96 -54.34
N ARG A 83 -17.70 -2.51 -53.73
CA ARG A 83 -18.51 -1.77 -52.77
C ARG A 83 -19.20 -2.75 -51.77
N TYR A 84 -19.56 -2.20 -50.63
CA TYR A 84 -20.40 -2.86 -49.64
C TYR A 84 -21.86 -2.46 -49.90
N VAL A 85 -22.77 -3.41 -49.85
CA VAL A 85 -24.20 -3.20 -50.08
C VAL A 85 -24.97 -3.62 -48.84
N VAL A 86 -25.82 -2.73 -48.32
CA VAL A 86 -26.71 -3.00 -47.19
C VAL A 86 -28.09 -3.35 -47.76
N GLU A 87 -28.64 -4.47 -47.31
CA GLU A 87 -29.99 -4.90 -47.68
C GLU A 87 -30.79 -5.24 -46.43
N PHE A 88 -32.10 -5.05 -46.48
CA PHE A 88 -33.02 -5.42 -45.43
C PHE A 88 -33.85 -6.61 -45.92
N LEU A 89 -33.96 -7.62 -45.05
CA LEU A 89 -34.65 -8.86 -45.35
C LEU A 89 -35.84 -9.02 -44.43
N ASN A 90 -36.99 -9.45 -44.99
CA ASN A 90 -38.17 -9.81 -44.18
C ASN A 90 -38.00 -11.16 -43.48
N SER A 91 -38.98 -11.62 -42.72
CA SER A 91 -38.97 -12.89 -42.01
C SER A 91 -38.82 -14.13 -42.91
N GLU A 92 -39.15 -14.00 -44.20
CA GLU A 92 -38.99 -15.05 -45.22
C GLU A 92 -37.61 -14.99 -45.90
N GLY A 93 -36.76 -14.01 -45.54
CA GLY A 93 -35.44 -13.81 -46.13
C GLY A 93 -35.46 -13.09 -47.48
N CYS A 94 -36.59 -12.52 -47.91
CA CYS A 94 -36.73 -11.76 -49.14
C CYS A 94 -36.29 -10.30 -48.90
N ARG A 95 -35.64 -9.72 -49.90
CA ARG A 95 -35.19 -8.31 -49.86
C ARG A 95 -36.40 -7.37 -49.86
N VAL A 96 -36.35 -6.37 -49.02
CA VAL A 96 -37.35 -5.31 -48.90
C VAL A 96 -36.82 -4.01 -49.53
N GLU A 97 -37.62 -3.40 -50.45
CA GLU A 97 -37.25 -2.07 -50.94
C GLU A 97 -37.32 -1.05 -49.80
N SER A 98 -36.21 -0.39 -49.55
CA SER A 98 -36.06 0.49 -48.38
C SER A 98 -35.11 1.65 -48.66
N GLN A 99 -35.32 2.75 -47.98
CA GLN A 99 -34.43 3.91 -47.97
C GLN A 99 -34.00 4.18 -46.53
N ILE A 100 -32.75 4.59 -46.35
CA ILE A 100 -32.17 4.95 -45.05
C ILE A 100 -32.04 6.48 -45.03
N ASN A 101 -32.63 7.08 -44.00
CA ASN A 101 -32.51 8.52 -43.76
C ASN A 101 -32.05 8.70 -42.29
N GLY A 102 -30.74 8.91 -42.11
CA GLY A 102 -30.12 8.94 -40.79
C GLY A 102 -30.36 7.62 -40.01
N ALA A 103 -30.97 7.70 -38.84
CA ALA A 103 -31.33 6.57 -37.99
C ALA A 103 -32.69 5.94 -38.32
N LEU A 104 -33.35 6.38 -39.42
CA LEU A 104 -34.62 5.89 -39.87
C LEU A 104 -34.50 4.98 -41.10
N LEU A 105 -35.23 3.86 -41.06
CA LEU A 105 -35.47 3.00 -42.16
C LEU A 105 -36.89 3.28 -42.68
N CYS A 106 -37.03 3.63 -43.98
CA CYS A 106 -38.28 3.87 -44.67
C CYS A 106 -38.59 2.67 -45.54
N VAL A 107 -39.75 2.06 -45.35
CA VAL A 107 -40.25 0.92 -46.16
C VAL A 107 -41.68 1.26 -46.64
N GLY A 108 -41.83 1.66 -47.91
CA GLY A 108 -43.07 2.24 -48.41
C GLY A 108 -43.40 3.51 -47.63
N GLU A 109 -44.63 3.55 -47.05
CA GLU A 109 -45.06 4.67 -46.19
C GLU A 109 -44.70 4.51 -44.71
N ASN A 110 -44.12 3.39 -44.31
CA ASN A 110 -43.80 3.10 -42.91
C ASN A 110 -42.37 3.50 -42.55
N PHE A 111 -42.21 4.07 -41.33
CA PHE A 111 -40.93 4.44 -40.77
C PHE A 111 -40.58 3.56 -39.57
N PHE A 112 -39.34 3.09 -39.51
CA PHE A 112 -38.80 2.28 -38.45
C PHE A 112 -37.50 2.90 -37.91
N ARG A 113 -37.26 2.80 -36.63
CA ARG A 113 -35.99 3.25 -36.04
C ARG A 113 -34.96 2.12 -36.08
N LEU A 114 -33.74 2.46 -36.43
CA LEU A 114 -32.59 1.58 -36.26
C LEU A 114 -32.09 1.65 -34.80
N ASN A 115 -31.71 0.52 -34.22
CA ASN A 115 -31.02 0.54 -32.93
C ASN A 115 -29.56 1.01 -33.10
N ALA A 116 -28.87 1.28 -31.98
CA ALA A 116 -27.50 1.81 -31.97
C ALA A 116 -26.52 0.96 -32.77
N ASP A 117 -26.55 -0.37 -32.61
CA ASP A 117 -25.67 -1.28 -33.32
C ASP A 117 -25.97 -1.36 -34.81
N GLN A 118 -27.26 -1.35 -35.19
CA GLN A 118 -27.71 -1.32 -36.59
C GLN A 118 -27.28 0.00 -37.25
N PHE A 119 -27.49 1.12 -36.57
CA PHE A 119 -27.09 2.44 -37.07
C PHE A 119 -25.57 2.56 -37.23
N ALA A 120 -24.79 2.09 -36.20
CA ALA A 120 -23.34 2.07 -36.28
C ALA A 120 -22.81 1.21 -37.43
N LEU A 121 -23.42 0.03 -37.66
CA LEU A 121 -23.06 -0.85 -38.77
C LEU A 121 -23.32 -0.22 -40.13
N ILE A 122 -24.48 0.44 -40.32
CA ILE A 122 -24.83 1.11 -41.56
C ILE A 122 -23.87 2.29 -41.84
N ASN A 123 -23.58 3.10 -40.84
CA ASN A 123 -22.60 4.19 -40.97
C ASN A 123 -21.21 3.68 -41.31
N LEU A 124 -20.82 2.54 -40.72
CA LEU A 124 -19.52 1.89 -41.02
C LEU A 124 -19.47 1.46 -42.50
N VAL A 125 -20.55 0.89 -43.03
CA VAL A 125 -20.62 0.51 -44.45
C VAL A 125 -20.61 1.74 -45.37
N LYS A 126 -21.32 2.81 -45.01
CA LYS A 126 -21.30 4.08 -45.74
C LYS A 126 -19.89 4.67 -45.79
N PHE A 127 -19.27 4.80 -44.63
CA PHE A 127 -17.86 5.25 -44.52
C PHE A 127 -16.91 4.36 -45.34
N GLY A 128 -17.08 3.03 -45.27
CA GLY A 128 -16.28 2.09 -46.04
C GLY A 128 -16.41 2.28 -47.56
N ASN A 129 -17.60 2.63 -48.07
CA ASN A 129 -17.83 2.93 -49.47
C ASN A 129 -17.24 4.26 -49.93
N GLU A 130 -17.17 5.24 -49.03
CA GLU A 130 -16.51 6.54 -49.28
C GLU A 130 -14.98 6.42 -49.32
N ASN A 131 -14.42 5.45 -48.59
CA ASN A 131 -12.96 5.27 -48.38
C ASN A 131 -12.39 3.95 -48.97
N LEU A 132 -13.01 3.42 -50.00
CA LEU A 132 -12.66 2.13 -50.62
C LEU A 132 -11.18 1.95 -51.02
N ARG A 133 -10.42 3.03 -51.25
CA ARG A 133 -9.04 2.99 -51.72
C ARG A 133 -8.05 2.96 -50.57
N GLU A 134 -8.43 3.41 -49.39
CA GLU A 134 -7.47 3.66 -48.28
C GLU A 134 -7.33 2.48 -47.32
N GLU A 135 -8.48 1.92 -46.86
CA GLU A 135 -8.44 0.87 -45.83
C GLU A 135 -9.51 -0.23 -45.97
N PRO A 136 -9.61 -0.93 -47.11
CA PRO A 136 -10.72 -1.90 -47.32
C PRO A 136 -10.68 -3.09 -46.34
N LEU A 137 -9.50 -3.58 -45.95
CA LEU A 137 -9.35 -4.68 -44.99
C LEU A 137 -9.74 -4.27 -43.58
N LEU A 138 -9.39 -3.09 -43.16
CA LEU A 138 -9.77 -2.54 -41.86
C LEU A 138 -11.31 -2.37 -41.76
N THR A 139 -11.93 -1.91 -42.84
CA THR A 139 -13.39 -1.81 -42.94
C THR A 139 -14.05 -3.19 -42.83
N ILE A 140 -13.55 -4.23 -43.57
CA ILE A 140 -14.05 -5.60 -43.44
C ILE A 140 -13.95 -6.09 -41.99
N ARG A 141 -12.81 -5.88 -41.33
CA ARG A 141 -12.63 -6.28 -39.89
C ARG A 141 -13.64 -5.59 -39.00
N LYS A 142 -13.85 -4.28 -39.17
CA LYS A 142 -14.86 -3.53 -38.40
C LYS A 142 -16.28 -4.07 -38.65
N ILE A 143 -16.64 -4.40 -39.91
CA ILE A 143 -17.93 -5.01 -40.26
C ILE A 143 -18.06 -6.38 -39.57
N GLN A 144 -17.03 -7.25 -39.63
CA GLN A 144 -17.05 -8.54 -38.95
C GLN A 144 -17.30 -8.42 -37.41
N CYS A 145 -16.73 -7.41 -36.77
CA CYS A 145 -16.94 -7.17 -35.34
C CYS A 145 -18.33 -6.58 -35.03
N GLN A 146 -18.88 -5.71 -35.88
CA GLN A 146 -20.13 -4.98 -35.62
C GLN A 146 -21.36 -5.78 -36.08
N ALA A 147 -21.26 -6.61 -37.12
CA ALA A 147 -22.40 -7.35 -37.67
C ALA A 147 -23.10 -8.27 -36.65
N PRO A 148 -22.37 -9.05 -35.78
CA PRO A 148 -23.03 -9.86 -34.74
C PRO A 148 -23.79 -9.02 -33.72
N LYS A 149 -23.30 -7.83 -33.36
CA LYS A 149 -23.96 -6.91 -32.43
C LYS A 149 -25.27 -6.36 -33.00
N ALA A 150 -25.25 -6.06 -34.30
CA ALA A 150 -26.42 -5.61 -35.04
C ALA A 150 -27.40 -6.73 -35.46
N ALA A 151 -27.14 -7.99 -35.07
CA ALA A 151 -27.80 -9.19 -35.56
C ALA A 151 -27.87 -9.27 -37.12
N ALA A 152 -26.84 -8.73 -37.78
CA ALA A 152 -26.77 -8.66 -39.23
C ALA A 152 -26.07 -9.91 -39.82
N ARG A 153 -26.50 -10.27 -41.03
CA ARG A 153 -25.79 -11.30 -41.86
C ARG A 153 -24.71 -10.62 -42.68
N ILE A 154 -23.61 -11.34 -42.88
CA ILE A 154 -22.49 -10.94 -43.76
C ILE A 154 -22.28 -12.03 -44.81
N ASP A 155 -21.86 -11.61 -45.99
CA ASP A 155 -21.60 -12.57 -47.06
C ASP A 155 -20.33 -13.40 -46.83
N LYS A 156 -20.14 -14.43 -47.65
CA LYS A 156 -18.99 -15.33 -47.53
C LYS A 156 -17.66 -14.62 -47.78
N TYR A 157 -17.64 -13.63 -48.67
CA TYR A 157 -16.42 -12.87 -48.95
C TYR A 157 -15.90 -12.08 -47.73
N ILE A 158 -16.80 -11.53 -46.94
CA ILE A 158 -16.47 -10.84 -45.68
C ILE A 158 -16.15 -11.88 -44.62
N SER A 159 -16.95 -12.93 -44.43
CA SER A 159 -16.82 -13.87 -43.33
C SER A 159 -15.56 -14.72 -43.41
N ASP A 160 -15.12 -15.11 -44.60
CA ASP A 160 -13.98 -16.01 -44.80
C ASP A 160 -12.62 -15.31 -44.68
N LYS A 161 -12.56 -13.97 -44.66
CA LYS A 161 -11.33 -13.21 -44.48
C LYS A 161 -10.92 -13.19 -43.03
N LYS A 162 -9.83 -13.87 -42.70
CA LYS A 162 -9.21 -13.78 -41.37
C LYS A 162 -8.27 -12.57 -41.35
N ILE A 163 -8.77 -11.45 -40.78
CA ILE A 163 -8.03 -10.19 -40.64
C ILE A 163 -7.73 -9.95 -39.17
N ILE A 164 -6.47 -9.69 -38.87
CA ILE A 164 -5.95 -9.38 -37.54
C ILE A 164 -5.44 -7.95 -37.56
N VAL A 165 -5.92 -7.14 -36.63
CA VAL A 165 -5.51 -5.75 -36.44
C VAL A 165 -5.02 -5.61 -35.03
N PRO A 166 -3.71 -5.69 -34.78
CA PRO A 166 -3.18 -5.52 -33.42
C PRO A 166 -3.43 -4.10 -32.92
N ASP A 167 -3.61 -3.95 -31.62
CA ASP A 167 -3.76 -2.65 -30.96
C ASP A 167 -2.43 -2.12 -30.44
N LYS A 168 -1.55 -3.03 -29.96
CA LYS A 168 -0.22 -2.70 -29.40
C LYS A 168 0.82 -3.76 -29.76
N LEU A 169 2.06 -3.42 -29.54
CA LEU A 169 3.22 -4.31 -29.64
C LEU A 169 3.85 -4.54 -28.26
N ASP A 170 4.39 -5.71 -28.06
CA ASP A 170 5.39 -6.03 -27.04
C ASP A 170 6.61 -6.66 -27.75
N VAL A 171 7.66 -6.96 -27.01
CA VAL A 171 8.90 -7.54 -27.58
C VAL A 171 9.24 -8.84 -26.87
N ASP A 172 9.64 -9.83 -27.68
CA ASP A 172 10.18 -11.10 -27.22
C ASP A 172 11.69 -11.14 -27.43
N PHE A 173 12.41 -11.60 -26.41
CA PHE A 173 13.87 -11.73 -26.41
C PHE A 173 14.22 -13.23 -26.53
N GLN A 174 14.42 -13.69 -27.76
CA GLN A 174 14.64 -15.08 -28.10
C GLN A 174 16.13 -15.44 -28.09
N GLU A 175 16.57 -16.35 -27.23
CA GLU A 175 17.95 -16.81 -27.20
C GLU A 175 18.31 -17.58 -28.49
N SER A 176 19.46 -17.26 -29.06
CA SER A 176 20.00 -17.87 -30.27
C SER A 176 21.52 -18.02 -30.13
N GLY A 177 21.97 -19.11 -29.49
CA GLY A 177 23.39 -19.31 -29.18
C GLY A 177 23.90 -18.27 -28.18
N ASP A 178 24.97 -17.54 -28.54
CA ASP A 178 25.54 -16.48 -27.68
C ASP A 178 24.87 -15.11 -27.84
N SER A 179 23.86 -15.00 -28.68
CA SER A 179 23.12 -13.78 -28.93
C SER A 179 21.63 -13.95 -28.66
N VAL A 180 20.94 -12.82 -28.50
CA VAL A 180 19.49 -12.77 -28.27
C VAL A 180 18.86 -11.96 -29.40
N LYS A 181 17.88 -12.54 -30.10
CA LYS A 181 17.10 -11.87 -31.15
C LYS A 181 15.87 -11.22 -30.56
N VAL A 182 15.55 -10.01 -31.04
CA VAL A 182 14.33 -9.30 -30.66
C VAL A 182 13.25 -9.56 -31.72
N ALA A 183 12.11 -10.02 -31.27
CA ALA A 183 10.96 -10.33 -32.13
C ALA A 183 9.71 -9.60 -31.64
N PRO A 184 8.82 -9.13 -32.54
CA PRO A 184 7.57 -8.50 -32.17
C PRO A 184 6.55 -9.51 -31.62
N ILE A 185 5.89 -9.13 -30.54
CA ILE A 185 4.68 -9.76 -30.01
C ILE A 185 3.52 -8.86 -30.39
N LEU A 186 2.48 -9.41 -30.97
CA LEU A 186 1.25 -8.71 -31.31
C LEU A 186 0.27 -8.82 -30.14
N LEU A 187 -0.33 -7.69 -29.77
CA LEU A 187 -1.33 -7.61 -28.73
C LEU A 187 -2.65 -7.11 -29.33
N GLU A 188 -3.75 -7.80 -29.10
CA GLU A 188 -5.10 -7.40 -29.50
C GLU A 188 -5.94 -7.13 -28.25
N ASN A 189 -6.74 -6.09 -28.29
CA ASN A 189 -7.63 -5.73 -27.19
C ASN A 189 -8.98 -6.48 -27.31
N HIS A 190 -9.19 -7.44 -26.43
CA HIS A 190 -10.45 -8.13 -26.25
C HIS A 190 -11.14 -7.63 -24.98
N ASP A 191 -12.21 -6.86 -25.11
CA ASP A 191 -13.01 -6.33 -24.00
C ASP A 191 -12.18 -5.60 -22.92
N GLY A 192 -11.19 -4.83 -23.37
CA GLY A 192 -10.32 -4.04 -22.47
C GLY A 192 -9.07 -4.77 -21.97
N LYS A 193 -8.82 -6.00 -22.40
CA LYS A 193 -7.61 -6.76 -22.09
C LYS A 193 -6.74 -6.89 -23.35
N LEU A 194 -5.46 -6.53 -23.22
CA LEU A 194 -4.48 -6.83 -24.25
C LEU A 194 -4.07 -8.30 -24.14
N GLU A 195 -4.47 -9.10 -25.10
CA GLU A 195 -4.10 -10.51 -25.21
C GLU A 195 -3.02 -10.71 -26.27
N GLN A 196 -2.07 -11.59 -25.95
CA GLN A 196 -1.04 -11.93 -26.91
C GLN A 196 -1.63 -12.82 -28.01
N LEU A 197 -1.51 -12.37 -29.26
CA LEU A 197 -1.87 -13.17 -30.41
C LEU A 197 -0.80 -14.21 -30.72
N ASP A 198 -1.22 -15.37 -31.24
CA ASP A 198 -0.27 -16.29 -31.86
C ASP A 198 0.35 -15.62 -33.09
N SER A 199 1.57 -15.16 -32.93
CA SER A 199 2.29 -14.38 -33.92
C SER A 199 3.29 -15.17 -34.77
N ALA A 200 3.31 -16.50 -34.65
CA ALA A 200 4.27 -17.33 -35.41
C ALA A 200 4.11 -17.16 -36.92
N ASP A 201 2.88 -17.09 -37.44
CA ASP A 201 2.56 -16.85 -38.84
C ASP A 201 3.00 -15.44 -39.29
N PHE A 202 2.77 -14.42 -38.45
CA PHE A 202 3.22 -13.05 -38.68
C PHE A 202 4.75 -12.92 -38.60
N GLN A 203 5.40 -13.52 -37.61
CA GLN A 203 6.86 -13.46 -37.45
C GLN A 203 7.58 -14.03 -38.68
N GLY A 204 7.05 -15.12 -39.27
CA GLY A 204 7.56 -15.64 -40.53
C GLY A 204 7.45 -14.66 -41.70
N ALA A 205 6.32 -13.99 -41.84
CA ALA A 205 6.09 -12.99 -42.87
C ALA A 205 6.93 -11.70 -42.65
N PHE A 206 7.10 -11.28 -41.40
CA PHE A 206 7.86 -10.09 -40.98
C PHE A 206 9.36 -10.29 -41.18
N LYS A 207 9.91 -11.45 -40.82
CA LYS A 207 11.36 -11.75 -40.91
C LYS A 207 11.89 -11.69 -42.33
N ASN A 208 11.07 -12.08 -43.32
CA ASN A 208 11.50 -12.24 -44.71
C ASN A 208 11.37 -10.94 -45.54
N ARG A 209 10.95 -9.84 -44.95
CA ARG A 209 10.75 -8.57 -45.65
C ARG A 209 11.73 -7.51 -45.20
N ASN A 210 12.36 -6.79 -46.14
CA ASN A 210 13.28 -5.69 -45.81
C ASN A 210 12.59 -4.36 -45.51
N LYS A 211 11.39 -4.13 -46.03
CA LYS A 211 10.57 -2.93 -45.76
C LYS A 211 9.45 -3.23 -44.79
N ILE A 212 9.12 -2.29 -43.92
CA ILE A 212 7.93 -2.34 -43.09
C ILE A 212 6.71 -2.02 -43.98
N LEU A 213 5.71 -2.89 -43.90
CA LEU A 213 4.48 -2.80 -44.67
C LEU A 213 3.30 -2.49 -43.76
N GLY A 214 2.26 -1.84 -44.29
CA GLY A 214 0.98 -1.64 -43.62
C GLY A 214 0.16 -2.94 -43.53
N VAL A 215 0.39 -3.89 -44.47
CA VAL A 215 -0.29 -5.19 -44.49
C VAL A 215 0.74 -6.30 -44.70
N TYR A 216 0.64 -7.34 -43.85
CA TYR A 216 1.42 -8.56 -44.03
C TYR A 216 0.47 -9.73 -44.26
N SER A 217 0.72 -10.51 -45.31
CA SER A 217 -0.02 -11.75 -45.61
C SER A 217 0.74 -12.93 -45.04
N GLY A 218 0.22 -13.52 -43.95
CA GLY A 218 0.62 -14.80 -43.43
C GLY A 218 -0.01 -15.95 -44.21
N ARG A 219 0.22 -17.17 -43.78
CA ARG A 219 -0.40 -18.39 -44.37
C ARG A 219 -1.90 -18.46 -44.05
N ASN A 220 -2.26 -18.06 -42.82
CA ASN A 220 -3.61 -18.26 -42.28
C ASN A 220 -4.38 -16.95 -42.07
N ALA A 221 -3.71 -15.78 -42.06
CA ALA A 221 -4.34 -14.50 -41.78
C ALA A 221 -3.65 -13.34 -42.50
N GLN A 222 -4.36 -12.20 -42.63
CA GLN A 222 -3.83 -10.92 -43.03
C GLN A 222 -3.69 -10.01 -41.82
N TYR A 223 -2.52 -9.42 -41.61
CA TYR A 223 -2.19 -8.56 -40.48
C TYR A 223 -2.12 -7.12 -40.96
N VAL A 224 -2.94 -6.25 -40.42
CA VAL A 224 -3.05 -4.82 -40.78
C VAL A 224 -2.53 -3.97 -39.65
N PHE A 225 -1.59 -3.06 -39.96
CA PHE A 225 -0.92 -2.23 -38.94
C PHE A 225 -1.19 -0.75 -39.19
N SER A 226 -1.55 -0.03 -38.14
CA SER A 226 -1.59 1.43 -38.12
C SER A 226 -0.21 2.04 -38.37
N GLU A 227 -0.14 3.32 -38.70
CA GLU A 227 1.13 4.04 -38.86
C GLU A 227 2.00 3.95 -37.59
N THR A 228 1.41 4.19 -36.45
CA THR A 228 2.07 4.08 -35.14
C THR A 228 2.71 2.70 -34.91
N LEU A 229 1.98 1.61 -35.24
CA LEU A 229 2.50 0.26 -35.09
C LEU A 229 3.59 -0.06 -36.14
N ARG A 230 3.52 0.51 -37.32
CA ARG A 230 4.60 0.39 -38.32
C ARG A 230 5.89 1.01 -37.85
N ASP A 231 5.83 2.15 -37.19
CA ASP A 231 6.99 2.79 -36.58
C ASP A 231 7.57 1.93 -35.45
N GLY A 232 6.74 1.32 -34.63
CA GLY A 232 7.17 0.35 -33.61
C GLY A 232 7.86 -0.87 -34.23
N LEU A 233 7.30 -1.44 -35.29
CA LEU A 233 7.91 -2.56 -36.03
C LEU A 233 9.26 -2.17 -36.65
N ALA A 234 9.41 -0.92 -37.13
CA ALA A 234 10.70 -0.41 -37.63
C ALA A 234 11.75 -0.34 -36.53
N GLN A 235 11.38 0.12 -35.33
CA GLN A 235 12.28 0.13 -34.18
C GLN A 235 12.75 -1.29 -33.82
N ILE A 236 11.83 -2.28 -33.71
CA ILE A 236 12.19 -3.69 -33.43
C ILE A 236 13.17 -4.21 -34.47
N LYS A 237 12.93 -3.92 -35.72
CA LYS A 237 13.79 -4.38 -36.83
C LYS A 237 15.17 -3.75 -36.80
N SER A 238 15.32 -2.49 -36.40
CA SER A 238 16.59 -1.79 -36.31
C SER A 238 17.51 -2.32 -35.20
N VAL A 239 16.96 -2.87 -34.14
CA VAL A 239 17.73 -3.44 -33.01
C VAL A 239 18.41 -4.77 -33.39
N GLY A 240 17.74 -5.63 -34.15
CA GLY A 240 18.30 -6.89 -34.67
C GLY A 240 18.66 -7.91 -33.56
N THR A 241 19.93 -8.02 -33.18
CA THR A 241 20.49 -8.96 -32.19
C THR A 241 21.24 -8.23 -31.10
N LEU A 242 21.07 -8.71 -29.86
CA LEU A 242 21.70 -8.17 -28.65
C LEU A 242 22.64 -9.18 -28.00
N SER A 243 23.58 -8.71 -27.17
CA SER A 243 24.30 -9.57 -26.23
C SER A 243 23.35 -10.09 -25.13
N LYS A 244 23.69 -11.20 -24.48
CA LYS A 244 22.89 -11.73 -23.35
C LYS A 244 22.77 -10.73 -22.19
N ALA A 245 23.80 -9.96 -21.91
CA ALA A 245 23.82 -8.93 -20.87
C ALA A 245 22.89 -7.76 -21.22
N ASP A 246 22.99 -7.25 -22.45
CA ASP A 246 22.14 -6.16 -22.94
C ASP A 246 20.67 -6.62 -23.03
N ALA A 247 20.43 -7.85 -23.52
CA ALA A 247 19.06 -8.40 -23.58
C ALA A 247 18.41 -8.52 -22.20
N PHE A 248 19.15 -8.90 -21.18
CA PHE A 248 18.65 -8.93 -19.80
C PHE A 248 18.30 -7.51 -19.30
N ARG A 249 19.18 -6.54 -19.56
CA ARG A 249 18.92 -5.13 -19.25
C ARG A 249 17.67 -4.60 -19.95
N TYR A 250 17.58 -4.75 -21.26
CA TYR A 250 16.48 -4.24 -22.06
C TYR A 250 15.16 -5.00 -21.87
N LYS A 251 15.20 -6.26 -21.38
CA LYS A 251 14.00 -6.98 -20.97
C LYS A 251 13.30 -6.29 -19.78
N LEU A 252 14.09 -5.67 -18.89
CA LEU A 252 13.57 -4.91 -17.75
C LEU A 252 13.28 -3.44 -18.11
N GLN A 253 14.00 -2.89 -19.07
CA GLN A 253 13.92 -1.50 -19.53
C GLN A 253 13.71 -1.40 -21.04
N PRO A 254 12.68 -2.01 -21.63
CA PRO A 254 12.49 -2.00 -23.08
C PRO A 254 12.30 -0.59 -23.64
N LYS A 255 11.85 0.39 -22.85
CA LYS A 255 11.71 1.80 -23.25
C LYS A 255 13.05 2.50 -23.53
N GLU A 256 14.19 1.95 -23.14
CA GLU A 256 15.50 2.46 -23.55
C GLU A 256 15.80 2.18 -25.04
N LEU A 257 15.19 1.11 -25.60
CA LEU A 257 15.33 0.74 -27.01
C LEU A 257 14.12 1.12 -27.86
N PHE A 258 12.92 1.10 -27.27
CA PHE A 258 11.66 1.23 -27.98
C PHE A 258 10.84 2.36 -27.36
N THR A 259 10.45 3.32 -28.19
CA THR A 259 9.72 4.52 -27.75
C THR A 259 8.41 4.68 -28.50
N GLY A 260 7.46 5.44 -27.91
CA GLY A 260 6.20 5.80 -28.54
C GLY A 260 5.01 4.93 -28.10
N GLU A 261 3.83 5.30 -28.58
CA GLU A 261 2.55 4.71 -28.21
C GLU A 261 2.30 3.31 -28.79
N ALA A 262 3.17 2.84 -29.69
CA ALA A 262 3.04 1.52 -30.29
C ALA A 262 3.16 0.38 -29.28
N PHE A 263 3.91 0.61 -28.21
CA PHE A 263 4.32 -0.45 -27.28
C PHE A 263 3.53 -0.45 -25.97
N ASP A 264 3.26 -1.66 -25.48
CA ASP A 264 2.82 -1.89 -24.12
C ASP A 264 3.74 -2.91 -23.46
N PHE A 265 4.66 -2.41 -22.64
CA PHE A 265 5.66 -3.24 -21.96
C PHE A 265 5.17 -3.71 -20.59
N ASN A 266 5.60 -4.91 -20.20
CA ASN A 266 5.19 -5.55 -18.97
C ASN A 266 5.61 -4.77 -17.71
N TYR A 267 6.83 -4.23 -17.67
CA TYR A 267 7.33 -3.54 -16.48
C TYR A 267 7.02 -2.03 -16.48
N SER A 268 6.87 -1.48 -15.29
CA SER A 268 6.77 -0.03 -15.06
C SER A 268 8.07 0.66 -15.52
N ASP A 269 7.98 1.88 -16.02
CA ASP A 269 9.13 2.77 -16.33
C ASP A 269 9.89 3.22 -15.08
N ARG A 270 9.37 2.94 -13.89
CA ARG A 270 10.07 3.09 -12.62
C ARG A 270 11.13 2.00 -12.40
N VAL A 271 10.97 0.80 -12.98
CA VAL A 271 11.92 -0.30 -12.85
C VAL A 271 13.15 -0.06 -13.69
N ILE A 272 14.36 -0.14 -13.09
CA ILE A 272 15.66 0.11 -13.74
C ILE A 272 16.63 -1.07 -13.67
N GLY A 273 16.24 -2.20 -13.11
CA GLY A 273 17.08 -3.38 -13.00
C GLY A 273 16.73 -4.29 -11.84
N VAL A 274 17.74 -4.96 -11.30
CA VAL A 274 17.64 -5.81 -10.12
C VAL A 274 18.70 -5.42 -9.10
N GLU A 275 18.38 -5.59 -7.82
CA GLU A 275 19.31 -5.36 -6.72
C GLU A 275 19.13 -6.40 -5.62
N GLU A 276 20.14 -6.58 -4.76
CA GLU A 276 20.00 -7.37 -3.55
C GLU A 276 19.27 -6.55 -2.49
N ILE A 277 18.13 -7.05 -2.03
CA ILE A 277 17.29 -6.41 -1.03
C ILE A 277 17.33 -7.24 0.26
N THR A 278 17.56 -6.61 1.39
CA THR A 278 17.43 -7.24 2.70
C THR A 278 15.99 -7.16 3.18
N ILE A 279 15.35 -8.32 3.36
CA ILE A 279 14.03 -8.40 3.98
C ILE A 279 14.21 -8.89 5.41
N GLY A 280 13.92 -8.03 6.38
CA GLY A 280 13.81 -8.45 7.78
C GLY A 280 12.66 -9.44 7.93
N SER A 281 12.96 -10.70 8.14
CA SER A 281 11.95 -11.71 8.43
C SER A 281 11.87 -11.90 9.94
N TYR A 282 10.73 -11.56 10.53
CA TYR A 282 10.35 -12.16 11.80
C TYR A 282 10.13 -13.64 11.51
N GLN A 283 11.08 -14.50 11.90
CA GLN A 283 10.79 -15.92 11.95
C GLN A 283 9.62 -16.11 12.92
N ASN A 284 8.49 -16.57 12.41
CA ASN A 284 7.46 -17.17 13.23
C ASN A 284 8.10 -18.40 13.90
N LEU A 285 8.66 -18.19 15.09
CA LEU A 285 8.99 -19.29 15.97
C LEU A 285 7.65 -19.96 16.28
N ASN A 286 7.45 -21.17 15.76
CA ASN A 286 6.32 -22.02 16.10
C ASN A 286 6.44 -22.41 17.58
N TRP A 287 5.98 -21.53 18.46
CA TRP A 287 5.75 -21.85 19.85
C TRP A 287 4.47 -22.70 19.92
N LYS A 288 4.62 -24.00 19.87
CA LYS A 288 3.58 -24.90 20.34
C LYS A 288 3.55 -24.81 21.87
N ILE A 289 2.86 -23.86 22.40
CA ILE A 289 2.39 -23.92 23.79
C ILE A 289 1.21 -24.90 23.77
N ASN A 290 1.47 -26.12 24.20
CA ASN A 290 0.43 -27.11 24.45
C ASN A 290 -0.26 -26.71 25.76
N TRP A 291 -1.44 -26.15 25.70
CA TRP A 291 -2.27 -25.75 26.85
C TRP A 291 -3.03 -26.95 27.49
N GLY A 292 -2.55 -28.19 27.26
CA GLY A 292 -3.05 -29.41 27.90
C GLY A 292 -2.01 -29.97 28.85
N GLU A 293 -2.43 -30.12 30.06
CA GLU A 293 -1.87 -30.88 31.20
C GLU A 293 -0.34 -31.18 31.20
N GLY A 294 0.38 -30.39 31.97
CA GLY A 294 1.58 -30.80 32.66
C GLY A 294 2.82 -31.09 31.81
N ASN A 295 3.48 -30.07 31.27
CA ASN A 295 4.97 -29.97 31.14
C ASN A 295 5.33 -28.61 30.53
N PHE A 296 5.75 -27.69 31.36
CA PHE A 296 6.30 -26.41 30.93
C PHE A 296 7.82 -26.56 30.73
N PRO A 297 8.39 -26.07 29.61
CA PRO A 297 9.83 -26.00 29.46
C PRO A 297 10.39 -24.96 30.44
N THR A 298 11.37 -25.36 31.21
CA THR A 298 12.05 -24.56 32.24
C THR A 298 13.02 -23.51 31.71
N GLU A 299 13.21 -23.41 30.37
CA GLU A 299 14.06 -22.40 29.76
C GLU A 299 13.24 -21.62 28.76
N ILE A 300 13.14 -20.29 28.95
CA ILE A 300 12.66 -19.35 27.93
C ILE A 300 13.81 -19.14 26.94
N PRO A 301 13.74 -19.63 25.70
CA PRO A 301 14.79 -19.36 24.73
C PRO A 301 14.82 -17.86 24.46
N ILE A 302 16.02 -17.28 24.60
CA ILE A 302 16.30 -15.90 24.17
C ILE A 302 15.89 -15.78 22.70
N PRO A 303 15.07 -14.76 22.30
CA PRO A 303 14.70 -14.59 20.92
C PRO A 303 15.97 -14.45 20.07
N LYS A 304 16.19 -15.38 19.14
CA LYS A 304 17.25 -15.24 18.13
C LYS A 304 16.97 -13.95 17.36
N ARG A 305 18.01 -13.14 17.13
CA ARG A 305 17.93 -11.92 16.30
C ARG A 305 17.23 -12.24 14.99
N PRO A 306 16.44 -11.29 14.42
CA PRO A 306 15.86 -11.47 13.10
C PRO A 306 16.96 -11.88 12.12
N CYS A 307 16.79 -13.01 11.44
CA CYS A 307 17.69 -13.35 10.32
C CYS A 307 17.31 -12.45 9.16
N ASP A 308 18.13 -11.49 8.84
CA ASP A 308 17.99 -10.71 7.61
C ASP A 308 18.14 -11.66 6.43
N ARG A 309 17.07 -11.77 5.66
CA ARG A 309 17.04 -12.57 4.44
C ARG A 309 17.35 -11.68 3.26
N LYS A 310 18.45 -11.95 2.58
CA LYS A 310 18.78 -11.31 1.32
C LYS A 310 18.04 -11.96 0.18
N ILE A 311 17.37 -11.16 -0.63
CA ILE A 311 16.70 -11.59 -1.86
C ILE A 311 17.08 -10.67 -3.01
N ILE A 312 16.99 -11.19 -4.23
CA ILE A 312 17.08 -10.37 -5.44
C ILE A 312 15.70 -9.74 -5.65
N GLY A 313 15.65 -8.42 -5.71
CA GLY A 313 14.44 -7.62 -5.94
C GLY A 313 14.58 -6.72 -7.16
N LEU A 314 13.46 -6.10 -7.55
CA LEU A 314 13.43 -5.09 -8.61
C LEU A 314 14.07 -3.81 -8.10
N LYS A 315 15.05 -3.28 -8.84
CA LYS A 315 15.62 -1.96 -8.62
C LYS A 315 14.75 -0.91 -9.30
N ILE A 316 14.45 0.18 -8.60
CA ILE A 316 13.55 1.22 -9.08
C ILE A 316 14.24 2.60 -9.09
N LYS A 317 13.68 3.52 -9.86
CA LYS A 317 13.99 4.96 -9.72
C LYS A 317 13.40 5.44 -8.40
N GLU A 318 14.25 5.95 -7.53
CA GLU A 318 13.86 6.43 -6.19
C GLU A 318 14.07 7.94 -6.09
N ASN A 319 13.06 8.67 -5.65
CA ASN A 319 13.13 10.11 -5.41
C ASN A 319 13.80 10.41 -4.06
N ILE A 320 15.01 9.89 -3.81
CA ILE A 320 15.73 10.05 -2.55
C ILE A 320 16.62 11.30 -2.59
N GLU A 321 17.56 11.37 -3.55
CA GLU A 321 18.52 12.47 -3.66
C GLU A 321 18.02 13.60 -4.58
N SER A 322 17.14 13.26 -5.53
CA SER A 322 16.52 14.20 -6.48
C SER A 322 15.26 13.59 -7.07
N ASN A 323 14.39 14.42 -7.65
CA ASN A 323 13.20 13.96 -8.35
C ASN A 323 13.58 13.33 -9.70
N ILE A 324 13.78 12.02 -9.73
CA ILE A 324 14.13 11.25 -10.93
C ILE A 324 12.95 10.47 -11.53
N TYR A 325 11.85 10.42 -10.82
CA TYR A 325 10.63 9.75 -11.27
C TYR A 325 9.39 10.55 -10.91
N GLU A 326 8.71 11.01 -11.93
CA GLU A 326 7.41 11.68 -11.86
C GLU A 326 6.40 10.90 -12.66
N LYS A 327 5.14 11.09 -12.35
CA LYS A 327 4.05 10.45 -13.05
C LYS A 327 2.95 11.46 -13.33
N ASN A 328 2.78 11.79 -14.62
CA ASN A 328 1.80 12.74 -15.10
C ASN A 328 0.91 12.06 -16.16
N SER A 329 -0.38 12.22 -16.04
CA SER A 329 -1.37 11.76 -17.01
C SER A 329 -2.22 12.91 -17.50
N ALA A 330 -2.70 12.79 -18.73
CA ALA A 330 -3.70 13.67 -19.26
C ALA A 330 -5.06 13.48 -18.54
N GLU A 331 -5.88 14.52 -18.56
CA GLU A 331 -7.25 14.41 -18.08
C GLU A 331 -8.02 13.31 -18.82
N ARG A 332 -8.82 12.56 -18.08
CA ARG A 332 -9.64 11.48 -18.64
C ARG A 332 -11.04 11.97 -18.91
N GLN A 333 -11.42 11.96 -20.18
CA GLN A 333 -12.78 12.34 -20.59
C GLN A 333 -13.76 11.20 -20.33
N GLY A 334 -14.99 11.56 -19.95
CA GLY A 334 -16.10 10.66 -19.68
C GLY A 334 -16.78 10.97 -18.35
N LYS A 335 -17.98 10.42 -18.13
CA LYS A 335 -18.73 10.57 -16.88
C LYS A 335 -18.49 9.36 -16.00
N PHE A 336 -18.03 9.58 -14.78
CA PHE A 336 -17.84 8.53 -13.79
C PHE A 336 -19.14 8.30 -13.00
N PHE A 337 -19.66 7.07 -13.01
CA PHE A 337 -20.89 6.71 -12.30
C PHE A 337 -20.63 5.63 -11.27
N ALA A 338 -21.10 5.85 -10.04
CA ALA A 338 -20.90 4.95 -8.91
C ALA A 338 -22.12 4.05 -8.62
N ASN A 339 -23.02 3.81 -9.58
CA ASN A 339 -24.20 2.97 -9.36
C ASN A 339 -23.86 1.46 -9.40
N VAL A 340 -23.11 1.04 -8.41
CA VAL A 340 -22.56 -0.33 -8.28
C VAL A 340 -23.03 -1.05 -7.01
N LEU A 341 -23.82 -0.37 -6.18
CA LEU A 341 -24.24 -0.87 -4.87
C LEU A 341 -25.47 -1.78 -4.94
N CYS A 342 -25.57 -2.70 -3.98
CA CYS A 342 -26.81 -3.38 -3.71
C CYS A 342 -27.92 -2.37 -3.31
N PRO A 343 -29.18 -2.56 -3.69
CA PRO A 343 -30.26 -1.59 -3.46
C PRO A 343 -30.48 -1.23 -1.99
N GLU A 344 -30.19 -2.15 -1.07
CA GLU A 344 -30.38 -1.96 0.37
C GLU A 344 -29.26 -1.11 1.03
N VAL A 345 -28.19 -0.84 0.32
CA VAL A 345 -27.03 -0.12 0.87
C VAL A 345 -27.22 1.38 0.75
N LYS A 346 -27.37 2.04 1.89
CA LYS A 346 -27.42 3.51 1.99
C LYS A 346 -26.06 4.07 2.41
N LEU A 347 -25.60 5.08 1.68
CA LEU A 347 -24.35 5.76 1.96
C LEU A 347 -24.55 6.97 2.86
N HIS A 348 -23.62 7.17 3.79
CA HIS A 348 -23.51 8.42 4.53
C HIS A 348 -22.94 9.54 3.63
N ALA A 349 -23.30 10.79 3.92
CA ALA A 349 -22.87 11.95 3.13
C ALA A 349 -21.34 12.04 2.95
N HIS A 350 -20.58 11.70 4.01
CA HIS A 350 -19.11 11.69 3.95
C HIS A 350 -18.59 10.60 3.00
N GLN A 351 -19.26 9.44 2.90
CA GLN A 351 -18.86 8.36 1.98
C GLN A 351 -19.09 8.78 0.52
N ILE A 352 -20.22 9.42 0.23
CA ILE A 352 -20.49 9.97 -1.11
C ILE A 352 -19.42 10.98 -1.51
N LYS A 353 -19.09 11.93 -0.61
CA LYS A 353 -18.02 12.91 -0.85
C LYS A 353 -16.66 12.25 -1.08
N GLY A 354 -16.34 11.16 -0.37
CA GLY A 354 -15.07 10.44 -0.56
C GLY A 354 -14.99 9.75 -1.92
N VAL A 355 -16.05 9.07 -2.35
CA VAL A 355 -16.12 8.44 -3.68
C VAL A 355 -16.04 9.50 -4.78
N TRP A 356 -16.76 10.61 -4.63
CA TRP A 356 -16.71 11.74 -5.56
C TRP A 356 -15.30 12.31 -5.68
N LEU A 357 -14.58 12.52 -4.56
CA LEU A 357 -13.21 13.04 -4.59
C LEU A 357 -12.27 12.07 -5.34
N MET A 358 -12.33 10.77 -5.06
CA MET A 358 -11.53 9.77 -5.78
C MET A 358 -11.80 9.83 -7.29
N SER A 359 -13.07 9.95 -7.69
CA SER A 359 -13.43 10.03 -9.11
C SER A 359 -12.91 11.31 -9.77
N GLN A 360 -13.01 12.46 -9.10
CA GLN A 360 -12.50 13.73 -9.59
C GLN A 360 -10.97 13.71 -9.75
N LEU A 361 -10.24 13.15 -8.77
CA LEU A 361 -8.79 13.03 -8.85
C LEU A 361 -8.38 12.15 -10.02
N TRP A 362 -9.00 10.99 -10.15
CA TRP A 362 -8.72 10.09 -11.26
C TRP A 362 -9.02 10.73 -12.62
N GLN A 363 -10.17 11.43 -12.78
CA GLN A 363 -10.54 12.12 -14.02
C GLN A 363 -9.56 13.24 -14.37
N LYS A 364 -9.07 14.00 -13.38
CA LYS A 364 -8.08 15.06 -13.57
C LYS A 364 -6.65 14.56 -13.85
N GLY A 365 -6.46 13.26 -13.98
CA GLY A 365 -5.13 12.70 -14.29
C GLY A 365 -4.22 12.47 -13.10
N TRP A 366 -4.68 12.65 -11.85
CA TRP A 366 -3.90 12.26 -10.69
C TRP A 366 -3.73 10.73 -10.63
N HIS A 367 -2.63 10.27 -10.02
CA HIS A 367 -2.30 8.84 -9.96
C HIS A 367 -2.67 8.16 -8.66
N GLY A 368 -3.23 8.86 -7.70
CA GLY A 368 -3.71 8.21 -6.49
C GLY A 368 -4.25 9.16 -5.44
N ILE A 369 -4.61 8.57 -4.29
CA ILE A 369 -5.12 9.25 -3.10
C ILE A 369 -4.71 8.50 -1.84
N LEU A 370 -4.46 9.24 -0.76
CA LEU A 370 -4.33 8.72 0.60
C LEU A 370 -5.61 8.98 1.38
N ILE A 371 -6.36 7.93 1.71
CA ILE A 371 -7.54 8.00 2.57
C ILE A 371 -7.12 7.69 4.00
N ALA A 372 -7.00 8.75 4.79
CA ALA A 372 -6.56 8.73 6.18
C ALA A 372 -7.72 8.95 7.16
N ASP A 373 -8.94 8.63 6.76
CA ASP A 373 -10.15 8.70 7.60
C ASP A 373 -10.00 7.85 8.86
N ASP A 374 -10.63 8.27 9.94
CA ASP A 374 -10.72 7.47 11.15
C ASP A 374 -11.27 6.06 10.88
N MET A 375 -10.91 5.12 11.73
CA MET A 375 -11.42 3.76 11.63
C MET A 375 -12.93 3.72 11.83
N GLY A 376 -13.62 2.97 10.95
CA GLY A 376 -15.08 2.81 11.02
C GLY A 376 -15.87 3.82 10.17
N LEU A 377 -15.22 4.78 9.48
CA LEU A 377 -15.87 5.67 8.50
C LEU A 377 -16.17 5.00 7.15
N GLY A 378 -15.84 3.71 6.99
CA GLY A 378 -16.17 2.94 5.79
C GLY A 378 -15.19 3.15 4.64
N LYS A 379 -13.88 3.24 4.92
CA LYS A 379 -12.83 3.32 3.89
C LYS A 379 -12.94 2.20 2.85
N THR A 380 -13.13 0.95 3.30
CA THR A 380 -13.31 -0.22 2.42
C THR A 380 -14.51 -0.06 1.50
N LEU A 381 -15.66 0.37 2.03
CA LEU A 381 -16.87 0.57 1.25
C LEU A 381 -16.68 1.67 0.19
N GLN A 382 -16.12 2.82 0.57
CA GLN A 382 -15.83 3.92 -0.36
C GLN A 382 -14.91 3.45 -1.50
N THR A 383 -13.87 2.69 -1.17
CA THR A 383 -12.94 2.12 -2.14
C THR A 383 -13.61 1.11 -3.06
N LEU A 384 -14.43 0.19 -2.53
CA LEU A 384 -15.19 -0.78 -3.33
C LEU A 384 -16.11 -0.09 -4.33
N ILE A 385 -16.82 0.96 -3.93
CA ILE A 385 -17.69 1.74 -4.82
C ILE A 385 -16.86 2.38 -5.94
N PHE A 386 -15.73 3.01 -5.59
CA PHE A 386 -14.88 3.65 -6.58
C PHE A 386 -14.33 2.64 -7.60
N ILE A 387 -13.75 1.52 -7.16
CA ILE A 387 -13.19 0.52 -8.09
C ILE A 387 -14.28 -0.15 -8.94
N GLY A 388 -15.46 -0.37 -8.37
CA GLY A 388 -16.62 -0.87 -9.13
C GLY A 388 -17.07 0.13 -10.19
N GLY A 389 -17.16 1.42 -9.84
CA GLY A 389 -17.47 2.50 -10.76
C GLY A 389 -16.40 2.68 -11.85
N LEU A 390 -15.12 2.57 -11.48
CA LEU A 390 -14.00 2.61 -12.44
C LEU A 390 -14.10 1.45 -13.44
N LYS A 391 -14.45 0.26 -12.94
CA LYS A 391 -14.64 -0.92 -13.79
C LYS A 391 -15.75 -0.71 -14.81
N LYS A 392 -16.89 -0.20 -14.37
CA LYS A 392 -18.01 0.13 -15.23
C LYS A 392 -17.62 1.21 -16.25
N PHE A 393 -16.93 2.27 -15.80
CA PHE A 393 -16.44 3.33 -16.70
C PHE A 393 -15.57 2.76 -17.83
N CYS A 394 -14.59 1.88 -17.50
CA CYS A 394 -13.74 1.28 -18.52
C CYS A 394 -14.53 0.44 -19.53
N ALA A 395 -15.56 -0.27 -19.09
CA ALA A 395 -16.45 -1.02 -19.97
C ALA A 395 -17.26 -0.10 -20.87
N ASP A 396 -17.90 0.92 -20.31
CA ASP A 396 -18.80 1.83 -21.02
C ASP A 396 -18.07 2.66 -22.10
N TYR A 397 -16.84 3.10 -21.79
CA TYR A 397 -16.03 3.90 -22.72
C TYR A 397 -15.03 3.08 -23.54
N LYS A 398 -15.14 1.75 -23.55
CA LYS A 398 -14.22 0.82 -24.25
C LYS A 398 -12.74 1.13 -24.01
N LYS A 399 -12.42 1.57 -22.80
CA LYS A 399 -11.02 1.83 -22.41
C LYS A 399 -10.33 0.51 -22.08
N ILE A 400 -9.01 0.48 -22.27
CA ILE A 400 -8.19 -0.66 -21.86
C ILE A 400 -8.41 -0.85 -20.36
N ASN A 401 -8.75 -2.08 -19.99
CA ASN A 401 -9.12 -2.46 -18.65
C ASN A 401 -8.18 -3.56 -18.16
N PHE A 402 -7.49 -3.30 -17.06
CA PHE A 402 -6.60 -4.26 -16.41
C PHE A 402 -7.24 -4.76 -15.10
N PRO A 403 -6.81 -5.90 -14.55
CA PRO A 403 -7.26 -6.34 -13.24
C PRO A 403 -6.93 -5.31 -12.17
N MET A 404 -7.62 -5.38 -11.04
CA MET A 404 -7.36 -4.54 -9.87
C MET A 404 -6.73 -5.37 -8.76
N LEU A 405 -5.85 -4.75 -7.98
CA LEU A 405 -5.09 -5.42 -6.94
C LEU A 405 -5.35 -4.79 -5.57
N ILE A 406 -5.77 -5.60 -4.62
CA ILE A 406 -5.80 -5.23 -3.19
C ILE A 406 -4.62 -5.88 -2.49
N VAL A 407 -3.79 -5.06 -1.89
CA VAL A 407 -2.64 -5.47 -1.07
C VAL A 407 -2.97 -5.12 0.38
N ALA A 408 -3.12 -6.14 1.22
CA ALA A 408 -3.52 -5.96 2.60
C ALA A 408 -2.86 -6.99 3.54
N PRO A 409 -2.80 -6.74 4.85
CA PRO A 409 -2.48 -7.78 5.81
C PRO A 409 -3.38 -9.00 5.66
N THR A 410 -2.82 -10.21 5.81
CA THR A 410 -3.53 -11.49 5.60
C THR A 410 -4.91 -11.55 6.27
N ALA A 411 -5.02 -10.99 7.47
CA ALA A 411 -6.24 -11.05 8.24
C ALA A 411 -7.37 -10.11 7.72
N LEU A 412 -7.05 -9.16 6.85
CA LEU A 412 -8.04 -8.27 6.24
C LEU A 412 -8.56 -8.80 4.89
N LEU A 413 -7.87 -9.72 4.24
CA LEU A 413 -8.25 -10.20 2.91
C LEU A 413 -9.62 -10.89 2.89
N THR A 414 -9.94 -11.69 3.92
CA THR A 414 -11.26 -12.31 4.05
C THR A 414 -12.37 -11.28 4.29
N ASN A 415 -12.05 -10.19 5.01
CA ASN A 415 -12.99 -9.10 5.22
C ASN A 415 -13.28 -8.34 3.92
N TRP A 416 -12.26 -8.08 3.10
CA TRP A 416 -12.42 -7.47 1.78
C TRP A 416 -13.35 -8.29 0.88
N GLN A 417 -13.18 -9.61 0.86
CA GLN A 417 -14.04 -10.51 0.10
C GLN A 417 -15.49 -10.50 0.61
N ALA A 418 -15.68 -10.53 1.94
CA ALA A 418 -17.00 -10.51 2.55
C ALA A 418 -17.72 -9.16 2.31
N GLU A 419 -17.01 -8.03 2.43
CA GLU A 419 -17.57 -6.70 2.16
C GLU A 419 -17.90 -6.51 0.68
N TYR A 420 -17.07 -7.02 -0.24
CA TYR A 420 -17.39 -7.03 -1.66
C TYR A 420 -18.73 -7.75 -1.94
N GLN A 421 -18.89 -8.97 -1.42
CA GLN A 421 -20.12 -9.75 -1.59
C GLN A 421 -21.34 -9.09 -0.97
N LYS A 422 -21.16 -8.38 0.15
CA LYS A 422 -22.23 -7.72 0.89
C LYS A 422 -22.74 -6.45 0.23
N PHE A 423 -21.84 -5.64 -0.32
CA PHE A 423 -22.17 -4.26 -0.69
C PHE A 423 -22.31 -4.03 -2.19
N LEU A 424 -21.55 -4.75 -3.02
CA LEU A 424 -21.61 -4.54 -4.46
C LEU A 424 -22.60 -5.50 -5.13
N ARG A 425 -23.27 -5.01 -6.19
CA ARG A 425 -24.09 -5.86 -7.05
C ARG A 425 -23.24 -6.98 -7.64
N GLY A 426 -23.80 -8.18 -7.75
CA GLY A 426 -23.10 -9.32 -8.34
C GLY A 426 -22.60 -9.02 -9.76
N ASN A 427 -21.47 -9.65 -10.14
CA ASN A 427 -20.88 -9.63 -11.49
C ASN A 427 -20.20 -8.33 -11.96
N ILE A 428 -19.87 -7.39 -11.06
CA ILE A 428 -19.01 -6.24 -11.41
C ILE A 428 -17.62 -6.73 -11.81
N PHE A 429 -17.05 -7.64 -11.01
CA PHE A 429 -15.83 -8.37 -11.36
C PHE A 429 -16.19 -9.80 -11.76
N SER A 430 -15.54 -10.35 -12.80
CA SER A 430 -15.76 -11.72 -13.25
C SER A 430 -15.41 -12.74 -12.16
N GLU A 431 -14.37 -12.47 -11.40
CA GLU A 431 -13.98 -13.27 -10.23
C GLU A 431 -13.16 -12.47 -9.23
N VAL A 432 -13.18 -12.93 -7.97
CA VAL A 432 -12.29 -12.47 -6.90
C VAL A 432 -11.21 -13.53 -6.69
N ILE A 433 -9.97 -13.16 -7.00
CA ILE A 433 -8.84 -14.11 -7.04
C ILE A 433 -7.96 -13.94 -5.81
N SER A 434 -7.73 -15.01 -5.07
CA SER A 434 -6.78 -15.04 -3.97
C SER A 434 -5.37 -15.33 -4.47
N LEU A 435 -4.51 -14.32 -4.50
CA LEU A 435 -3.08 -14.42 -4.86
C LEU A 435 -2.22 -14.46 -3.59
N HIS A 436 -2.55 -15.34 -2.64
CA HIS A 436 -1.76 -15.59 -1.44
C HIS A 436 -1.96 -17.03 -0.94
N GLY A 437 -1.02 -17.55 -0.16
CA GLY A 437 -1.10 -18.87 0.46
C GLY A 437 -1.38 -19.99 -0.56
N ASN A 438 -2.38 -20.82 -0.30
CA ASN A 438 -2.77 -21.92 -1.20
C ASN A 438 -3.35 -21.45 -2.53
N GLY A 439 -3.89 -20.22 -2.62
CA GLY A 439 -4.43 -19.63 -3.84
C GLY A 439 -3.39 -19.47 -4.95
N LEU A 440 -2.10 -19.38 -4.60
CA LEU A 440 -1.01 -19.27 -5.58
C LEU A 440 -0.78 -20.56 -6.37
N ARG A 441 -1.20 -21.72 -5.88
CA ARG A 441 -0.83 -23.04 -6.47
C ARG A 441 -1.24 -23.16 -7.93
N LYS A 442 -2.38 -22.59 -8.31
CA LYS A 442 -2.91 -22.64 -9.69
C LYS A 442 -2.14 -21.75 -10.67
N PHE A 443 -1.27 -20.86 -10.18
CA PHE A 443 -0.50 -19.93 -10.99
C PHE A 443 0.98 -20.31 -11.11
N PHE A 444 1.48 -21.30 -10.38
CA PHE A 444 2.88 -21.71 -10.47
C PHE A 444 3.22 -22.27 -11.85
N THR A 445 4.37 -21.84 -12.36
CA THR A 445 5.00 -22.38 -13.54
C THR A 445 6.19 -23.29 -13.17
N ASN A 446 6.78 -23.95 -14.15
CA ASN A 446 8.02 -24.70 -13.97
C ASN A 446 9.27 -23.79 -13.97
N GLU A 447 9.12 -22.51 -14.32
CA GLU A 447 10.19 -21.53 -14.31
C GLU A 447 10.51 -21.10 -12.87
N LEU A 448 11.76 -20.74 -12.64
CA LEU A 448 12.22 -20.21 -11.36
C LEU A 448 12.46 -18.71 -11.45
N THR A 449 12.09 -17.99 -10.39
CA THR A 449 12.47 -16.58 -10.18
C THR A 449 13.98 -16.49 -9.87
N PRO A 450 14.59 -15.30 -9.95
CA PRO A 450 15.98 -15.09 -9.49
C PRO A 450 16.24 -15.57 -8.06
N ASN A 451 15.22 -15.60 -7.23
CA ASN A 451 15.28 -16.11 -5.84
C ASN A 451 15.06 -17.62 -5.73
N LYS A 452 15.15 -18.37 -6.84
CA LYS A 452 14.95 -19.84 -6.90
C LYS A 452 13.58 -20.31 -6.40
N LYS A 453 12.57 -19.43 -6.42
CA LYS A 453 11.16 -19.78 -6.17
C LYS A 453 10.47 -20.07 -7.50
N LYS A 454 9.41 -20.88 -7.49
CA LYS A 454 8.57 -21.08 -8.68
C LYS A 454 7.98 -19.74 -9.11
N LYS A 455 8.09 -19.41 -10.40
CA LYS A 455 7.50 -18.21 -10.98
C LYS A 455 5.97 -18.35 -11.02
N LEU A 456 5.24 -17.24 -10.91
CA LEU A 456 3.79 -17.22 -11.11
C LEU A 456 3.50 -16.73 -12.53
N SER A 457 2.63 -17.43 -13.25
CA SER A 457 2.04 -16.92 -14.49
C SER A 457 0.75 -16.18 -14.16
N LEU A 458 0.86 -14.87 -13.96
CA LEU A 458 -0.30 -14.03 -13.66
C LEU A 458 -0.96 -13.47 -14.94
N ARG A 459 -0.42 -13.73 -16.11
CA ARG A 459 -1.01 -13.34 -17.41
C ARG A 459 -2.41 -13.92 -17.62
N ASN A 460 -2.72 -15.05 -16.97
CA ASN A 460 -4.04 -15.69 -17.02
C ASN A 460 -5.06 -15.06 -16.04
N VAL A 461 -4.67 -14.04 -15.28
CA VAL A 461 -5.60 -13.27 -14.44
C VAL A 461 -6.53 -12.47 -15.38
N PRO A 462 -7.85 -12.68 -15.33
CA PRO A 462 -8.76 -11.97 -16.21
C PRO A 462 -8.67 -10.44 -16.01
N SER A 463 -8.80 -9.67 -17.09
CA SER A 463 -8.81 -8.21 -17.04
C SER A 463 -9.91 -7.67 -16.13
N ASN A 464 -11.01 -8.43 -16.01
CA ASN A 464 -12.14 -8.11 -15.13
C ASN A 464 -12.06 -8.78 -13.76
N ALA A 465 -10.87 -9.11 -13.25
CA ALA A 465 -10.70 -9.70 -11.94
C ALA A 465 -10.37 -8.68 -10.86
N LEU A 466 -10.76 -9.00 -9.61
CA LEU A 466 -10.29 -8.36 -8.40
C LEU A 466 -9.31 -9.32 -7.69
N ALA A 467 -8.04 -9.01 -7.71
CA ALA A 467 -6.99 -9.82 -7.08
C ALA A 467 -6.72 -9.36 -5.65
N LEU A 468 -6.56 -10.32 -4.74
CA LEU A 468 -6.25 -10.10 -3.33
C LEU A 468 -4.90 -10.72 -2.98
N THR A 469 -3.97 -9.94 -2.42
CA THR A 469 -2.65 -10.43 -2.01
C THR A 469 -2.17 -9.79 -0.71
N THR A 470 -1.08 -10.31 -0.16
CA THR A 470 -0.40 -9.70 0.99
C THR A 470 0.85 -8.95 0.56
N TYR A 471 1.32 -8.02 1.38
CA TYR A 471 2.57 -7.30 1.16
C TYR A 471 3.77 -8.25 1.02
N GLU A 472 3.80 -9.28 1.86
CA GLU A 472 4.86 -10.28 1.88
C GLU A 472 4.84 -11.13 0.60
N THR A 473 3.65 -11.55 0.16
CA THR A 473 3.49 -12.32 -1.09
C THR A 473 3.86 -11.47 -2.30
N LEU A 474 3.43 -10.22 -2.36
CA LEU A 474 3.78 -9.30 -3.44
C LEU A 474 5.30 -9.11 -3.50
N SER A 475 5.96 -8.89 -2.36
CA SER A 475 7.41 -8.75 -2.28
C SER A 475 8.15 -10.02 -2.70
N ASP A 476 7.68 -11.18 -2.27
CA ASP A 476 8.28 -12.49 -2.59
C ASP A 476 8.19 -12.86 -4.08
N TYR A 477 7.11 -12.41 -4.75
CA TYR A 477 6.83 -12.68 -6.17
C TYR A 477 6.78 -11.42 -7.03
N GLN A 478 7.50 -10.36 -6.63
CA GLN A 478 7.45 -9.04 -7.24
C GLN A 478 7.68 -9.06 -8.76
N PHE A 479 8.55 -9.94 -9.27
CA PHE A 479 8.78 -10.10 -10.71
C PHE A 479 7.50 -10.48 -11.44
N SER A 480 6.72 -11.42 -10.90
CA SER A 480 5.47 -11.87 -11.52
C SER A 480 4.36 -10.84 -11.44
N PHE A 481 4.25 -10.12 -10.30
CA PHE A 481 3.25 -9.06 -10.13
C PHE A 481 3.56 -7.83 -10.99
N ALA A 482 4.84 -7.51 -11.21
CA ALA A 482 5.26 -6.36 -12.01
C ALA A 482 5.11 -6.60 -13.53
N GLU A 483 4.99 -7.84 -13.97
CA GLU A 483 4.71 -8.20 -15.38
C GLU A 483 3.26 -7.87 -15.80
N ILE A 484 2.39 -7.45 -14.88
CA ILE A 484 0.99 -7.10 -15.14
C ILE A 484 0.77 -5.60 -14.94
N SER A 485 -0.02 -5.00 -15.84
CA SER A 485 -0.59 -3.68 -15.62
C SER A 485 -1.84 -3.79 -14.75
N TRP A 486 -1.97 -2.91 -13.76
CA TRP A 486 -3.09 -2.86 -12.84
C TRP A 486 -3.89 -1.59 -13.08
N SER A 487 -5.21 -1.68 -13.27
CA SER A 487 -6.05 -0.47 -13.35
C SER A 487 -6.05 0.31 -12.04
N CYS A 488 -6.08 -0.40 -10.92
CA CYS A 488 -5.98 0.21 -9.60
C CYS A 488 -5.23 -0.71 -8.64
N ILE A 489 -4.35 -0.12 -7.82
CA ILE A 489 -3.74 -0.82 -6.68
C ILE A 489 -4.25 -0.17 -5.39
N ILE A 490 -4.82 -0.99 -4.52
CA ILE A 490 -5.29 -0.60 -3.19
C ILE A 490 -4.29 -1.13 -2.15
N ALA A 491 -3.64 -0.25 -1.43
CA ALA A 491 -2.73 -0.59 -0.33
C ALA A 491 -3.43 -0.33 1.00
N ASP A 492 -3.98 -1.38 1.61
CA ASP A 492 -4.66 -1.28 2.90
C ASP A 492 -3.67 -1.41 4.06
N GLU A 493 -3.87 -0.64 5.14
CA GLU A 493 -2.89 -0.42 6.21
C GLU A 493 -1.54 0.06 5.62
N ALA A 494 -1.60 1.14 4.83
CA ALA A 494 -0.49 1.67 4.04
C ALA A 494 0.74 2.08 4.86
N GLN A 495 0.66 2.18 6.19
CA GLN A 495 1.83 2.31 7.06
C GLN A 495 2.83 1.13 6.93
N LYS A 496 2.45 0.04 6.27
CA LYS A 496 3.38 -1.05 5.91
C LYS A 496 4.48 -0.60 4.93
N ILE A 497 4.23 0.45 4.16
CA ILE A 497 5.18 1.02 3.19
C ILE A 497 5.78 2.36 3.64
N LYS A 498 5.77 2.63 4.94
CA LYS A 498 6.28 3.87 5.54
C LYS A 498 7.80 4.05 5.43
N ASN A 499 8.55 2.95 5.41
CA ASN A 499 10.00 3.01 5.22
C ASN A 499 10.34 2.95 3.73
N PRO A 500 10.92 4.02 3.14
CA PRO A 500 11.28 4.04 1.72
C PRO A 500 12.27 2.94 1.32
N ASP A 501 13.20 2.58 2.20
CA ASP A 501 14.26 1.59 1.92
C ASP A 501 13.80 0.13 2.06
N ALA A 502 12.62 -0.09 2.63
CA ALA A 502 12.12 -1.45 2.84
C ALA A 502 11.82 -2.16 1.53
N GLY A 503 12.24 -3.43 1.40
CA GLY A 503 12.00 -4.24 0.22
C GLY A 503 10.52 -4.36 -0.17
N ILE A 504 9.61 -4.38 0.81
CA ILE A 504 8.16 -4.35 0.59
C ILE A 504 7.72 -3.05 -0.10
N THR A 505 8.27 -1.91 0.32
CA THR A 505 7.98 -0.60 -0.25
C THR A 505 8.47 -0.51 -1.69
N LYS A 506 9.72 -0.92 -1.93
CA LYS A 506 10.31 -0.95 -3.27
C LYS A 506 9.53 -1.88 -4.21
N ALA A 507 9.16 -3.08 -3.72
CA ALA A 507 8.36 -4.02 -4.48
C ALA A 507 7.01 -3.45 -4.90
N LEU A 508 6.28 -2.76 -3.99
CA LEU A 508 5.00 -2.15 -4.33
C LEU A 508 5.17 -0.98 -5.32
N LYS A 509 6.18 -0.13 -5.12
CA LYS A 509 6.52 0.99 -6.02
C LYS A 509 6.96 0.54 -7.42
N ALA A 510 7.45 -0.70 -7.56
CA ALA A 510 7.82 -1.28 -8.85
C ALA A 510 6.63 -1.69 -9.73
N MET A 511 5.42 -1.78 -9.19
CA MET A 511 4.23 -2.22 -9.92
C MET A 511 3.82 -1.19 -10.99
N LYS A 512 3.28 -1.70 -12.10
CA LYS A 512 2.68 -0.87 -13.16
C LYS A 512 1.19 -0.69 -12.87
N TYR A 513 0.75 0.53 -12.59
CA TYR A 513 -0.64 0.83 -12.24
C TYR A 513 -1.07 2.19 -12.80
N ASP A 514 -2.38 2.37 -13.00
CA ASP A 514 -2.97 3.64 -13.42
C ASP A 514 -3.34 4.52 -12.22
N PHE A 515 -3.96 3.94 -11.17
CA PHE A 515 -4.37 4.66 -9.97
C PHE A 515 -4.02 3.90 -8.69
N ALA A 516 -3.59 4.61 -7.65
CA ALA A 516 -3.26 4.04 -6.34
C ALA A 516 -4.18 4.57 -5.25
N ILE A 517 -4.69 3.69 -4.39
CA ILE A 517 -5.44 4.08 -3.20
C ILE A 517 -4.72 3.54 -1.98
N CYS A 518 -4.19 4.43 -1.16
CA CYS A 518 -3.62 4.09 0.13
C CYS A 518 -4.66 4.31 1.23
N LEU A 519 -4.91 3.28 2.04
CA LEU A 519 -5.81 3.33 3.19
C LEU A 519 -4.98 3.22 4.47
N SER A 520 -5.14 4.17 5.38
CA SER A 520 -4.50 4.12 6.69
C SER A 520 -5.33 4.89 7.71
N GLY A 521 -5.43 4.39 8.95
CA GLY A 521 -5.94 5.20 10.06
C GLY A 521 -4.85 6.08 10.69
N THR A 522 -3.58 5.80 10.36
CA THR A 522 -2.40 6.45 10.96
C THR A 522 -1.33 6.68 9.90
N PRO A 523 -1.49 7.68 9.03
CA PRO A 523 -0.57 7.92 7.91
C PRO A 523 0.84 8.36 8.36
N VAL A 524 0.97 8.86 9.57
CA VAL A 524 2.24 9.24 10.19
C VAL A 524 2.38 8.49 11.50
N GLU A 525 3.32 7.57 11.57
CA GLU A 525 3.62 6.84 12.80
C GLU A 525 4.88 7.38 13.48
N ASN A 526 6.05 7.29 12.85
CA ASN A 526 7.34 7.63 13.45
C ASN A 526 7.79 9.06 13.12
N SER A 527 7.66 9.46 11.87
CA SER A 527 8.09 10.76 11.36
C SER A 527 7.29 11.16 10.12
N TRP A 528 7.45 12.39 9.66
CA TRP A 528 6.87 12.80 8.37
C TRP A 528 7.51 12.08 7.17
N VAL A 529 8.66 11.41 7.34
CA VAL A 529 9.23 10.52 6.32
C VAL A 529 8.30 9.35 6.01
N ASP A 530 7.56 8.85 7.01
CA ASP A 530 6.52 7.81 6.81
C ASP A 530 5.48 8.27 5.79
N LEU A 531 5.03 9.51 5.94
CA LEU A 531 4.06 10.14 5.03
C LEU A 531 4.65 10.36 3.64
N TRP A 532 5.89 10.86 3.57
CA TRP A 532 6.59 11.03 2.31
C TRP A 532 6.67 9.72 1.53
N SER A 533 7.04 8.63 2.19
CA SER A 533 7.15 7.31 1.54
C SER A 533 5.83 6.81 0.95
N ILE A 534 4.71 7.01 1.66
CA ILE A 534 3.37 6.67 1.18
C ILE A 534 2.98 7.57 0.00
N MET A 535 3.25 8.88 0.11
CA MET A 535 2.90 9.85 -0.95
C MET A 535 3.74 9.66 -2.22
N ASP A 536 4.99 9.23 -2.12
CA ASP A 536 5.82 8.88 -3.28
C ASP A 536 5.32 7.61 -4.02
N PHE A 537 4.46 6.80 -3.39
CA PHE A 537 3.69 5.77 -4.08
C PHE A 537 2.39 6.34 -4.67
N VAL A 538 1.64 7.15 -3.94
CA VAL A 538 0.36 7.76 -4.38
C VAL A 538 0.57 8.70 -5.56
N GLN A 539 1.50 9.64 -5.43
CA GLN A 539 1.85 10.62 -6.46
C GLN A 539 3.34 10.92 -6.36
N PRO A 540 4.17 10.24 -7.15
CA PRO A 540 5.63 10.43 -7.13
C PRO A 540 6.02 11.89 -7.35
N ALA A 541 7.08 12.34 -6.67
CA ALA A 541 7.64 13.70 -6.69
C ALA A 541 6.73 14.83 -6.15
N HIS A 542 5.51 14.54 -5.70
CA HIS A 542 4.58 15.56 -5.20
C HIS A 542 5.10 16.29 -3.94
N LEU A 543 5.82 15.58 -3.08
CA LEU A 543 6.44 16.12 -1.87
C LEU A 543 7.95 16.40 -2.03
N ASP A 544 8.40 16.66 -3.25
CA ASP A 544 9.82 16.77 -3.63
C ASP A 544 10.61 15.46 -3.38
N ASP A 545 11.91 15.47 -3.58
CA ASP A 545 12.76 14.35 -3.19
C ASP A 545 12.93 14.28 -1.65
N LEU A 546 13.31 13.09 -1.15
CA LEU A 546 13.42 12.85 0.27
C LEU A 546 14.46 13.75 0.97
N LYS A 547 15.57 14.05 0.30
CA LYS A 547 16.63 14.91 0.83
C LYS A 547 16.13 16.32 1.06
N THR A 548 15.49 16.91 0.04
CA THR A 548 14.85 18.24 0.12
C THR A 548 13.74 18.26 1.17
N PHE A 549 12.91 17.20 1.19
CA PHE A 549 11.85 17.07 2.19
C PHE A 549 12.39 17.00 3.62
N LYS A 550 13.45 16.20 3.87
CA LYS A 550 14.10 16.12 5.18
C LYS A 550 14.69 17.45 5.62
N ALA A 551 15.47 18.10 4.75
CA ALA A 551 16.07 19.39 5.04
C ALA A 551 15.04 20.44 5.46
N LYS A 552 13.87 20.46 4.79
CA LYS A 552 12.81 21.42 5.08
C LYS A 552 11.97 21.08 6.31
N TYR A 553 11.56 19.83 6.46
CA TYR A 553 10.50 19.44 7.39
C TYR A 553 10.98 18.58 8.57
N ILE A 554 12.21 18.05 8.54
CA ILE A 554 12.76 17.21 9.61
C ILE A 554 13.92 17.90 10.31
N ASP A 555 14.97 18.27 9.57
CA ASP A 555 16.22 18.78 10.16
C ASP A 555 16.05 20.17 10.79
N GLY A 556 15.12 20.97 10.28
CA GLY A 556 14.75 22.28 10.83
C GLY A 556 13.61 22.27 11.86
N LEU A 557 13.19 21.08 12.35
CA LEU A 557 12.02 20.95 13.22
C LEU A 557 12.31 21.43 14.64
N THR A 558 11.48 22.33 15.16
CA THR A 558 11.52 22.82 16.54
C THR A 558 10.10 22.90 17.11
N ASP A 559 9.94 22.89 18.44
CA ASP A 559 8.63 23.04 19.09
C ASP A 559 7.90 24.35 18.69
N LYS A 560 8.64 25.37 18.28
CA LYS A 560 8.09 26.65 17.86
C LYS A 560 7.49 26.62 16.45
N ASN A 561 8.10 25.86 15.51
CA ASN A 561 7.70 25.85 14.10
C ASN A 561 6.89 24.62 13.68
N ILE A 562 6.83 23.58 14.49
CA ILE A 562 6.17 22.30 14.18
C ILE A 562 4.72 22.46 13.72
N THR A 563 3.97 23.36 14.35
CA THR A 563 2.56 23.62 13.99
C THR A 563 2.43 24.27 12.62
N GLN A 564 3.35 25.19 12.29
CA GLN A 564 3.38 25.88 11.00
C GLN A 564 3.78 24.89 9.89
N LEU A 565 4.88 24.17 10.05
CA LEU A 565 5.35 23.19 9.09
C LEU A 565 4.32 22.07 8.86
N GLY A 566 3.65 21.61 9.91
CA GLY A 566 2.57 20.64 9.79
C GLY A 566 1.36 21.15 9.00
N LYS A 567 1.03 22.44 9.10
CA LYS A 567 -0.01 23.08 8.27
C LYS A 567 0.43 23.17 6.81
N GLU A 568 1.69 23.53 6.54
CA GLU A 568 2.25 23.61 5.19
C GLU A 568 2.22 22.23 4.51
N ILE A 569 2.66 21.17 5.19
CA ILE A 569 2.57 19.80 4.68
C ILE A 569 1.11 19.45 4.36
N LYS A 570 0.17 19.75 5.27
CA LYS A 570 -1.25 19.46 5.06
C LYS A 570 -1.80 20.18 3.83
N GLN A 571 -1.50 21.46 3.64
CA GLN A 571 -1.90 22.23 2.46
C GLN A 571 -1.29 21.65 1.16
N LYS A 572 -0.01 21.25 1.21
CA LYS A 572 0.65 20.65 0.06
C LYS A 572 0.05 19.30 -0.32
N LEU A 573 -0.48 18.55 0.65
CA LEU A 573 -1.14 17.26 0.41
C LEU A 573 -2.55 17.38 -0.18
N GLU A 574 -3.23 18.52 -0.04
CA GLU A 574 -4.53 18.74 -0.66
C GLU A 574 -4.38 18.82 -2.20
N PRO A 575 -5.21 18.15 -2.99
CA PRO A 575 -6.38 17.36 -2.63
C PRO A 575 -6.13 15.85 -2.43
N LEU A 576 -4.88 15.39 -2.42
CA LEU A 576 -4.49 13.97 -2.44
C LEU A 576 -4.66 13.24 -1.09
N LEU A 577 -4.97 13.98 -0.03
CA LEU A 577 -5.19 13.46 1.32
C LEU A 577 -6.64 13.69 1.75
N LEU A 578 -7.36 12.62 2.04
CA LEU A 578 -8.68 12.68 2.68
C LEU A 578 -8.58 12.20 4.12
N ARG A 579 -8.79 13.12 5.08
CA ARG A 579 -8.76 12.80 6.51
C ARG A 579 -9.95 13.41 7.22
N ARG A 580 -10.80 12.58 7.79
CA ARG A 580 -12.01 12.97 8.53
C ARG A 580 -12.06 12.26 9.87
N MET A 581 -12.53 12.97 10.88
CA MET A 581 -12.72 12.45 12.23
C MET A 581 -14.14 11.86 12.35
N LYS A 582 -14.27 10.84 13.18
CA LYS A 582 -15.51 10.10 13.37
C LYS A 582 -16.58 10.96 14.04
N GLU A 583 -16.17 11.73 15.04
CA GLU A 583 -17.02 12.61 15.81
C GLU A 583 -17.74 13.65 14.94
N ASP A 584 -17.08 14.15 13.89
CA ASP A 584 -17.63 15.18 13.00
C ASP A 584 -18.57 14.63 11.92
N ASN A 585 -18.45 13.34 11.60
CA ASN A 585 -19.08 12.74 10.41
C ASN A 585 -20.16 11.68 10.71
N LEU A 586 -20.29 11.25 11.96
CA LEU A 586 -21.25 10.23 12.40
C LEU A 586 -21.99 10.69 13.67
N PRO A 587 -22.94 11.66 13.56
CA PRO A 587 -23.67 12.17 14.72
C PRO A 587 -24.57 11.12 15.38
N GLU A 588 -24.87 10.04 14.71
CA GLU A 588 -25.68 8.90 15.21
C GLU A 588 -24.90 7.93 16.11
N LEU A 589 -23.56 8.07 16.19
CA LEU A 589 -22.80 7.25 17.14
C LEU A 589 -23.10 7.66 18.58
N PRO A 590 -23.24 6.69 19.51
CA PRO A 590 -23.41 7.01 20.91
C PRO A 590 -22.20 7.76 21.47
N VAL A 591 -22.41 8.42 22.60
CA VAL A 591 -21.31 9.12 23.30
C VAL A 591 -20.21 8.13 23.71
N LYS A 592 -18.95 8.54 23.52
CA LYS A 592 -17.76 7.86 24.00
C LYS A 592 -17.18 8.61 25.20
N ASN A 593 -17.26 7.99 26.39
CA ASN A 593 -16.72 8.53 27.63
C ASN A 593 -15.32 7.95 27.90
N ILE A 594 -14.37 8.76 28.30
CA ILE A 594 -13.02 8.33 28.68
C ILE A 594 -12.80 8.70 30.14
N TYR A 595 -12.54 7.70 30.96
CA TYR A 595 -12.35 7.85 32.40
C TYR A 595 -10.88 7.56 32.78
N LEU A 596 -10.20 8.56 33.36
CA LEU A 596 -8.89 8.40 33.98
C LEU A 596 -9.10 7.88 35.41
N GLU A 597 -8.88 6.61 35.62
CA GLU A 597 -9.14 5.91 36.88
C GLU A 597 -7.86 5.82 37.70
N ARG A 598 -7.64 6.83 38.55
CA ARG A 598 -6.46 6.90 39.44
C ARG A 598 -6.65 6.00 40.64
N GLU A 599 -5.61 5.26 41.01
CA GLU A 599 -5.55 4.43 42.21
C GLU A 599 -4.18 4.57 42.87
N GLU A 600 -4.17 4.70 44.19
CA GLU A 600 -2.93 4.81 44.95
C GLU A 600 -2.17 3.46 44.97
N MET A 601 -0.86 3.51 44.74
CA MET A 601 -0.03 2.30 44.84
C MET A 601 -0.07 1.73 46.24
N PRO A 602 -0.40 0.44 46.45
CA PRO A 602 -0.24 -0.21 47.75
C PRO A 602 1.17 -0.06 48.30
N PRO A 603 1.37 -0.09 49.60
CA PRO A 603 2.71 0.12 50.25
C PRO A 603 3.81 -0.77 49.64
N TYR A 604 3.49 -2.02 49.32
CA TYR A 604 4.40 -2.95 48.67
C TYR A 604 4.82 -2.49 47.25
N GLN A 605 3.86 -2.12 46.42
CA GLN A 605 4.14 -1.61 45.06
C GLN A 605 4.93 -0.29 45.14
N SER A 606 4.50 0.65 46.00
CA SER A 606 5.17 1.94 46.20
C SER A 606 6.65 1.77 46.60
N LYS A 607 6.94 0.81 47.49
CA LYS A 607 8.34 0.50 47.92
C LYS A 607 9.18 -0.01 46.74
N ILE A 608 8.67 -0.95 45.95
CA ILE A 608 9.39 -1.48 44.76
C ILE A 608 9.56 -0.39 43.69
N TYR A 609 8.51 0.40 43.44
CA TYR A 609 8.56 1.51 42.50
C TYR A 609 9.65 2.52 42.88
N SER A 610 9.69 2.94 44.16
CA SER A 610 10.71 3.86 44.69
C SER A 610 12.11 3.27 44.61
N ALA A 611 12.27 1.97 44.87
CA ALA A 611 13.55 1.28 44.74
C ALA A 611 14.09 1.28 43.30
N VAL A 612 13.19 1.16 42.30
CA VAL A 612 13.55 1.24 40.88
C VAL A 612 14.02 2.66 40.52
N LEU A 613 13.32 3.70 41.00
CA LEU A 613 13.74 5.10 40.83
C LEU A 613 15.12 5.34 41.45
N GLU A 614 15.34 4.84 42.67
CA GLU A 614 16.61 5.05 43.35
C GLU A 614 17.76 4.26 42.71
N LYS A 615 17.48 3.06 42.21
CA LYS A 615 18.46 2.28 41.43
C LYS A 615 18.91 3.05 40.19
N TYR A 616 17.99 3.71 39.50
CA TYR A 616 18.31 4.56 38.36
C TYR A 616 19.19 5.74 38.76
N ARG A 617 18.82 6.43 39.85
CA ARG A 617 19.61 7.55 40.42
C ARG A 617 21.03 7.19 40.77
N ARG A 618 21.31 5.91 41.09
CA ARG A 618 22.65 5.39 41.36
C ARG A 618 23.36 4.84 40.13
N GLY A 619 22.85 5.08 38.94
CA GLY A 619 23.43 4.57 37.70
C GLY A 619 23.28 3.06 37.48
N GLY A 620 22.34 2.40 38.15
CA GLY A 620 22.18 0.95 38.14
C GLY A 620 21.40 0.38 36.96
N PHE A 621 21.18 1.15 35.87
CA PHE A 621 20.59 0.68 34.63
C PHE A 621 21.52 0.98 33.45
N SER A 622 21.60 0.04 32.49
CA SER A 622 22.46 0.15 31.32
C SER A 622 21.89 1.08 30.23
N SER A 623 20.60 1.39 30.28
CA SER A 623 19.99 2.41 29.39
C SER A 623 18.69 2.99 29.96
N PRO A 624 18.30 4.22 29.55
CA PRO A 624 17.04 4.87 29.91
C PRO A 624 15.82 4.04 29.53
N LEU A 625 15.87 3.37 28.39
CA LEU A 625 14.75 2.56 27.90
C LEU A 625 14.49 1.35 28.81
N ILE A 626 15.54 0.69 29.31
CA ILE A 626 15.41 -0.42 30.27
C ILE A 626 14.77 0.07 31.57
N PHE A 627 15.18 1.23 32.05
CA PHE A 627 14.61 1.85 33.24
C PHE A 627 13.12 2.15 33.07
N ILE A 628 12.75 2.81 31.98
CA ILE A 628 11.36 3.14 31.67
C ILE A 628 10.49 1.87 31.52
N ASN A 629 10.98 0.85 30.84
CA ASN A 629 10.28 -0.43 30.73
C ASN A 629 10.10 -1.10 32.12
N LYS A 630 11.10 -1.00 33.00
CA LYS A 630 10.98 -1.53 34.35
C LYS A 630 9.94 -0.77 35.19
N LEU A 631 9.88 0.56 35.07
CA LEU A 631 8.81 1.35 35.70
C LEU A 631 7.43 0.97 35.18
N ARG A 632 7.29 0.75 33.88
CA ARG A 632 6.05 0.31 33.24
C ARG A 632 5.58 -1.05 33.77
N GLU A 633 6.50 -2.00 33.94
CA GLU A 633 6.20 -3.31 34.50
C GLU A 633 5.77 -3.22 35.95
N VAL A 634 6.49 -2.46 36.77
CA VAL A 634 6.15 -2.28 38.19
C VAL A 634 4.85 -1.51 38.35
N SER A 635 4.53 -0.54 37.47
CA SER A 635 3.24 0.13 37.45
C SER A 635 2.08 -0.82 37.12
N LEU A 636 2.34 -1.86 36.30
CA LEU A 636 1.35 -2.86 35.96
C LEU A 636 1.18 -3.87 37.10
N HIS A 637 2.28 -4.45 37.62
CA HIS A 637 2.32 -5.29 38.82
C HIS A 637 3.75 -5.39 39.35
N PRO A 638 4.00 -5.20 40.66
CA PRO A 638 5.35 -5.15 41.24
C PRO A 638 6.17 -6.43 41.03
N ASP A 639 5.53 -7.59 41.03
CA ASP A 639 6.18 -8.90 40.94
C ASP A 639 6.23 -9.46 39.50
N LEU A 640 5.79 -8.69 38.50
CA LEU A 640 5.62 -9.18 37.13
C LEU A 640 6.90 -9.74 36.51
N ASP A 641 8.05 -9.12 36.81
CA ASP A 641 9.35 -9.54 36.29
C ASP A 641 10.09 -10.54 37.20
N THR A 642 9.87 -10.45 38.51
CA THR A 642 10.65 -11.17 39.52
C THR A 642 10.04 -12.52 39.91
N MET A 643 8.73 -12.71 39.79
CA MET A 643 8.01 -13.94 40.21
C MET A 643 7.70 -14.81 39.00
N ALA A 644 7.90 -16.12 39.07
CA ALA A 644 7.50 -17.06 38.03
C ALA A 644 5.95 -17.10 37.86
N LEU A 645 5.47 -17.47 36.68
CA LEU A 645 4.00 -17.48 36.40
C LEU A 645 3.25 -18.44 37.32
N GLU A 646 3.82 -19.62 37.56
CA GLU A 646 3.25 -20.68 38.40
C GLU A 646 3.01 -20.18 39.83
N LYS A 647 3.96 -19.38 40.36
CA LYS A 647 3.80 -18.82 41.70
C LYS A 647 2.64 -17.84 41.83
N PHE A 648 2.26 -17.14 40.77
CA PHE A 648 1.07 -16.28 40.78
C PHE A 648 -0.22 -17.09 40.97
N PHE A 649 -0.24 -18.35 40.54
CA PHE A 649 -1.39 -19.22 40.67
C PHE A 649 -1.45 -19.94 42.02
N GLU A 650 -0.37 -19.88 42.82
CA GLU A 650 -0.36 -20.40 44.19
C GLU A 650 -0.86 -19.40 45.24
N PHE A 651 -0.85 -18.09 44.90
CA PHE A 651 -1.36 -17.04 45.79
C PHE A 651 -2.89 -16.89 45.64
N ASP A 652 -3.54 -16.49 46.74
CA ASP A 652 -4.94 -16.06 46.71
C ASP A 652 -5.12 -14.89 45.71
N ALA A 653 -6.17 -14.93 44.92
CA ALA A 653 -6.45 -13.91 43.92
C ALA A 653 -6.54 -12.49 44.51
N ASP A 654 -7.12 -12.33 45.73
CA ASP A 654 -7.17 -11.02 46.40
C ASP A 654 -5.77 -10.53 46.77
N GLU A 655 -4.87 -11.41 47.16
CA GLU A 655 -3.50 -11.03 47.48
C GLU A 655 -2.79 -10.49 46.23
N VAL A 656 -2.88 -11.17 45.09
CA VAL A 656 -2.30 -10.70 43.81
C VAL A 656 -2.94 -9.38 43.38
N ILE A 657 -4.25 -9.25 43.45
CA ILE A 657 -4.96 -8.03 43.08
C ILE A 657 -4.53 -6.86 43.97
N ASN A 658 -4.49 -7.06 45.29
CA ASN A 658 -4.21 -6.02 46.28
C ASN A 658 -2.72 -5.55 46.27
N ARG A 659 -1.85 -6.26 45.57
CA ARG A 659 -0.45 -5.83 45.35
C ARG A 659 -0.31 -4.80 44.19
N SER A 660 -1.34 -4.58 43.37
CA SER A 660 -1.27 -3.67 42.19
C SER A 660 -2.43 -2.69 42.18
N ALA A 661 -2.12 -1.39 42.16
CA ALA A 661 -3.08 -0.32 42.04
C ALA A 661 -3.96 -0.47 40.78
N ARG A 662 -3.36 -0.79 39.64
CA ARG A 662 -4.09 -0.99 38.38
C ARG A 662 -5.06 -2.19 38.46
N LEU A 663 -4.65 -3.30 39.10
CA LEU A 663 -5.54 -4.46 39.29
C LEU A 663 -6.67 -4.15 40.27
N ILE A 664 -6.38 -3.49 41.40
CA ILE A 664 -7.41 -3.04 42.34
C ILE A 664 -8.50 -2.27 41.62
N LYS A 665 -8.11 -1.24 40.86
CA LYS A 665 -9.04 -0.40 40.10
C LYS A 665 -9.76 -1.21 39.03
N THR A 666 -9.05 -2.05 38.27
CA THR A 666 -9.64 -2.86 37.19
C THR A 666 -10.71 -3.80 37.75
N PHE A 667 -10.44 -4.49 38.84
CA PHE A 667 -11.42 -5.40 39.43
C PHE A 667 -12.61 -4.65 40.06
N ALA A 668 -12.41 -3.45 40.62
CA ALA A 668 -13.51 -2.59 41.06
C ALA A 668 -14.44 -2.21 39.88
N LEU A 669 -13.87 -1.79 38.74
CA LEU A 669 -14.60 -1.49 37.52
C LEU A 669 -15.35 -2.71 36.97
N LEU A 670 -14.69 -3.86 36.92
CA LEU A 670 -15.30 -5.12 36.44
C LEU A 670 -16.49 -5.56 37.29
N ARG A 671 -16.45 -5.34 38.61
CA ARG A 671 -17.62 -5.58 39.49
C ARG A 671 -18.79 -4.68 39.10
N GLN A 672 -18.55 -3.41 38.84
CA GLN A 672 -19.60 -2.46 38.38
C GLN A 672 -20.17 -2.87 37.02
N ILE A 673 -19.30 -3.27 36.06
CA ILE A 673 -19.70 -3.72 34.74
C ILE A 673 -20.51 -5.02 34.84
N LYS A 674 -20.10 -5.94 35.70
CA LYS A 674 -20.86 -7.19 36.00
C LYS A 674 -22.26 -6.90 36.57
N ALA A 675 -22.37 -5.91 37.46
CA ALA A 675 -23.68 -5.51 38.01
C ALA A 675 -24.63 -4.95 36.93
N ARG A 676 -24.10 -4.37 35.88
CA ARG A 676 -24.87 -3.91 34.70
C ARG A 676 -25.12 -5.00 33.66
N GLY A 677 -24.55 -6.21 33.84
CA GLY A 677 -24.66 -7.29 32.86
C GLY A 677 -24.03 -7.00 31.50
N GLU A 678 -23.01 -6.17 31.45
CA GLU A 678 -22.40 -5.68 30.22
C GLU A 678 -21.10 -6.41 29.88
N LYS A 679 -20.76 -6.44 28.60
CA LYS A 679 -19.49 -7.01 28.09
C LYS A 679 -18.35 -5.99 28.08
N VAL A 680 -17.12 -6.47 28.28
CA VAL A 680 -15.93 -5.63 28.35
C VAL A 680 -14.76 -6.24 27.58
N LEU A 681 -13.99 -5.39 26.89
CA LEU A 681 -12.70 -5.73 26.32
C LEU A 681 -11.60 -5.20 27.23
N VAL A 682 -10.62 -6.06 27.59
CA VAL A 682 -9.46 -5.65 28.39
C VAL A 682 -8.19 -5.77 27.55
N PHE A 683 -7.55 -4.63 27.29
CA PHE A 683 -6.32 -4.56 26.52
C PHE A 683 -5.08 -4.55 27.41
N VAL A 684 -4.19 -5.50 27.17
CA VAL A 684 -2.89 -5.59 27.86
C VAL A 684 -1.84 -6.22 26.96
N THR A 685 -0.69 -5.56 26.85
CA THR A 685 0.41 -5.97 25.96
C THR A 685 1.20 -7.15 26.53
N ASN A 686 1.47 -7.12 27.85
CA ASN A 686 2.30 -8.13 28.52
C ASN A 686 1.59 -9.48 28.59
N ARG A 687 2.17 -10.51 27.98
CA ARG A 687 1.57 -11.87 27.86
C ARG A 687 1.43 -12.58 29.21
N LYS A 688 2.42 -12.41 30.09
CA LYS A 688 2.36 -12.98 31.43
C LYS A 688 1.18 -12.41 32.21
N MET A 689 0.96 -11.10 32.11
CA MET A 689 -0.21 -10.45 32.69
C MET A 689 -1.51 -10.92 32.05
N GLN A 690 -1.56 -11.23 30.74
CA GLN A 690 -2.76 -11.83 30.13
C GLN A 690 -3.15 -13.17 30.78
N ALA A 691 -2.15 -14.03 31.06
CA ALA A 691 -2.37 -15.32 31.72
C ALA A 691 -2.81 -15.14 33.18
N ILE A 692 -2.12 -14.26 33.92
CA ILE A 692 -2.49 -13.93 35.32
C ILE A 692 -3.93 -13.37 35.36
N LEU A 693 -4.25 -12.39 34.52
CA LEU A 693 -5.56 -11.77 34.48
C LEU A 693 -6.68 -12.77 34.15
N LYS A 694 -6.43 -13.70 33.21
CA LYS A 694 -7.38 -14.78 32.91
C LYS A 694 -7.67 -15.61 34.15
N HIS A 695 -6.67 -16.07 34.89
CA HIS A 695 -6.81 -16.86 36.13
C HIS A 695 -7.58 -16.10 37.21
N LEU A 696 -7.17 -14.85 37.49
CA LEU A 696 -7.83 -13.99 38.46
C LEU A 696 -9.34 -13.75 38.14
N LEU A 697 -9.65 -13.57 36.86
CA LEU A 697 -11.02 -13.36 36.40
C LEU A 697 -11.88 -14.63 36.57
N GLU A 698 -11.33 -15.79 36.25
CA GLU A 698 -12.01 -17.09 36.43
C GLU A 698 -12.32 -17.35 37.90
N GLU A 699 -11.33 -17.08 38.78
CA GLU A 699 -11.48 -17.29 40.22
C GLU A 699 -12.48 -16.28 40.86
N LYS A 700 -12.33 -14.99 40.57
CA LYS A 700 -13.15 -13.93 41.24
C LYS A 700 -14.57 -13.82 40.71
N PHE A 701 -14.81 -14.14 39.46
CA PHE A 701 -16.14 -14.01 38.89
C PHE A 701 -16.88 -15.35 38.64
N GLY A 702 -16.17 -16.47 38.76
CA GLY A 702 -16.75 -17.82 38.55
C GLY A 702 -17.17 -18.03 37.09
N ILE A 703 -16.56 -17.39 36.12
CA ILE A 703 -16.88 -17.47 34.71
C ILE A 703 -15.69 -18.02 33.92
N LYS A 704 -15.94 -18.84 32.91
CA LYS A 704 -14.91 -19.34 32.04
C LYS A 704 -14.48 -18.24 31.04
N ILE A 705 -13.26 -17.81 31.14
CA ILE A 705 -12.67 -16.77 30.25
C ILE A 705 -12.09 -17.43 28.99
N LEU A 706 -12.43 -16.89 27.83
CA LEU A 706 -11.89 -17.34 26.56
C LEU A 706 -10.37 -17.09 26.51
N PRO A 707 -9.60 -17.88 25.74
CA PRO A 707 -8.17 -17.66 25.58
C PRO A 707 -7.86 -16.22 25.13
N PRO A 708 -6.83 -15.56 25.70
CA PRO A 708 -6.44 -14.22 25.29
C PRO A 708 -6.07 -14.16 23.80
N ILE A 709 -6.53 -13.13 23.11
CA ILE A 709 -6.19 -12.90 21.71
C ILE A 709 -4.88 -12.10 21.61
N ASN A 710 -3.85 -12.71 21.04
CA ASN A 710 -2.54 -12.09 20.80
C ASN A 710 -2.03 -12.33 19.38
N GLY A 711 -0.84 -11.84 19.07
CA GLY A 711 -0.26 -11.89 17.72
C GLY A 711 0.09 -13.29 17.19
N GLU A 712 0.18 -14.31 18.05
CA GLU A 712 0.56 -15.68 17.68
C GLU A 712 -0.64 -16.48 17.14
N MET A 713 -1.84 -16.05 17.47
CA MET A 713 -3.06 -16.75 17.10
C MET A 713 -3.38 -16.58 15.61
N ASN A 714 -3.64 -17.67 14.91
CA ASN A 714 -4.07 -17.62 13.53
C ASN A 714 -5.47 -16.99 13.38
N GLY A 715 -5.76 -16.46 12.18
CA GLY A 715 -6.99 -15.71 11.91
C GLY A 715 -8.27 -16.50 12.19
N ALA A 716 -8.32 -17.79 11.82
CA ALA A 716 -9.49 -18.64 12.02
C ALA A 716 -9.76 -18.94 13.50
N ALA A 717 -8.72 -19.19 14.30
CA ALA A 717 -8.86 -19.40 15.75
C ALA A 717 -9.33 -18.11 16.45
N ARG A 718 -8.78 -16.97 16.06
CA ARG A 718 -9.18 -15.65 16.55
C ARG A 718 -10.65 -15.37 16.27
N GLN A 719 -11.11 -15.59 15.03
CA GLN A 719 -12.50 -15.37 14.66
C GLN A 719 -13.46 -16.24 15.49
N ARG A 720 -13.14 -17.53 15.70
CA ARG A 720 -13.96 -18.42 16.54
C ARG A 720 -14.09 -17.92 17.99
N ILE A 721 -13.02 -17.35 18.57
CA ILE A 721 -13.07 -16.78 19.92
C ILE A 721 -13.97 -15.55 19.94
N ILE A 722 -13.85 -14.67 18.97
CA ILE A 722 -14.67 -13.47 18.82
C ILE A 722 -16.16 -13.87 18.68
N ASP A 723 -16.46 -14.83 17.82
CA ASP A 723 -17.85 -15.29 17.60
C ASP A 723 -18.45 -15.90 18.87
N LYS A 724 -17.68 -16.70 19.63
CA LYS A 724 -18.09 -17.20 20.94
C LYS A 724 -18.34 -16.10 21.96
N PHE A 725 -17.48 -15.06 21.99
CA PHE A 725 -17.66 -13.90 22.85
C PHE A 725 -18.92 -13.10 22.46
N LYS A 726 -19.14 -12.89 21.17
CA LYS A 726 -20.35 -12.21 20.66
C LYS A 726 -21.62 -12.96 21.06
N ALA A 727 -21.63 -14.28 20.89
CA ALA A 727 -22.77 -15.14 21.20
C ALA A 727 -23.04 -15.31 22.71
N SER A 728 -22.08 -15.02 23.59
CA SER A 728 -22.31 -15.11 25.05
C SER A 728 -23.36 -14.11 25.49
N CYS A 729 -24.13 -14.43 26.52
CA CYS A 729 -25.11 -13.54 27.13
C CYS A 729 -24.58 -12.92 28.44
N GLY A 730 -25.01 -11.69 28.73
CA GLY A 730 -24.67 -11.00 29.98
C GLY A 730 -23.21 -10.57 30.08
N PHE A 731 -22.73 -10.48 31.32
CA PHE A 731 -21.34 -10.09 31.61
C PHE A 731 -20.35 -11.13 31.08
N ASN A 732 -19.40 -10.65 30.30
CA ASN A 732 -18.26 -11.44 29.84
C ASN A 732 -17.06 -10.54 29.59
N VAL A 733 -15.84 -11.09 29.69
CA VAL A 733 -14.57 -10.38 29.50
C VAL A 733 -13.77 -11.05 28.38
N LEU A 734 -13.28 -10.25 27.44
CA LEU A 734 -12.33 -10.70 26.43
C LEU A 734 -11.00 -9.96 26.60
N ILE A 735 -9.92 -10.72 26.77
CA ILE A 735 -8.55 -10.20 26.92
C ILE A 735 -7.88 -10.17 25.56
N LEU A 736 -7.28 -9.01 25.20
CA LEU A 736 -6.63 -8.83 23.91
C LEU A 736 -5.30 -8.07 24.06
N SER A 737 -4.34 -8.33 23.15
CA SER A 737 -3.26 -7.38 22.94
C SER A 737 -3.71 -6.26 22.00
N PRO A 738 -3.26 -4.99 22.19
CA PRO A 738 -3.58 -3.90 21.29
C PRO A 738 -3.13 -4.17 19.84
N GLU A 739 -2.02 -4.85 19.65
CA GLU A 739 -1.50 -5.25 18.33
C GLU A 739 -2.43 -6.24 17.62
N ALA A 740 -3.02 -7.18 18.36
CA ALA A 740 -3.98 -8.13 17.80
C ALA A 740 -5.31 -7.43 17.43
N ALA A 741 -5.63 -6.32 18.08
CA ALA A 741 -6.77 -5.48 17.71
C ALA A 741 -6.58 -4.74 16.37
N GLY A 742 -5.36 -4.55 15.91
CA GLY A 742 -5.05 -3.99 14.59
C GLY A 742 -5.69 -4.77 13.42
N VAL A 743 -6.14 -5.99 13.67
CA VAL A 743 -6.65 -6.90 12.65
C VAL A 743 -8.19 -6.86 12.57
N GLY A 744 -8.72 -5.92 11.86
CA GLY A 744 -10.01 -5.82 11.15
C GLY A 744 -11.32 -6.41 11.70
N PHE A 745 -11.43 -6.82 12.96
CA PHE A 745 -12.69 -7.35 13.54
C PHE A 745 -13.54 -6.26 14.18
N THR A 746 -14.84 -6.55 14.37
CA THR A 746 -15.82 -5.65 14.99
C THR A 746 -16.50 -6.35 16.16
N ILE A 747 -16.59 -5.71 17.32
CA ILE A 747 -17.24 -6.24 18.54
C ILE A 747 -18.14 -5.15 19.13
N ILE A 748 -19.25 -4.85 18.46
CA ILE A 748 -20.24 -3.86 18.93
C ILE A 748 -21.12 -4.40 20.07
N GLU A 749 -21.03 -5.69 20.37
CA GLU A 749 -21.73 -6.33 21.49
C GLU A 749 -21.12 -5.96 22.86
N ALA A 750 -19.88 -5.48 22.87
CA ALA A 750 -19.27 -4.87 24.04
C ALA A 750 -19.46 -3.34 23.99
N ASN A 751 -19.56 -2.72 25.15
CA ASN A 751 -19.64 -1.26 25.28
C ASN A 751 -18.69 -0.70 26.36
N ASN A 752 -17.86 -1.55 26.97
CA ASN A 752 -16.83 -1.15 27.92
C ASN A 752 -15.45 -1.60 27.42
N VAL A 753 -14.47 -0.75 27.58
CA VAL A 753 -13.07 -0.98 27.19
C VAL A 753 -12.18 -0.58 28.37
N ILE A 754 -11.27 -1.47 28.77
CA ILE A 754 -10.25 -1.18 29.79
C ILE A 754 -8.88 -1.31 29.16
N HIS A 755 -8.09 -0.25 29.15
CA HIS A 755 -6.69 -0.27 28.76
C HIS A 755 -5.81 -0.50 30.00
N LEU A 756 -5.73 -1.75 30.45
CA LEU A 756 -4.92 -2.13 31.60
C LEU A 756 -3.42 -1.89 31.34
N GLY A 757 -2.94 -2.18 30.15
CA GLY A 757 -1.59 -1.83 29.69
C GLY A 757 -1.64 -0.71 28.65
N ARG A 758 -1.14 0.48 29.02
CA ARG A 758 -1.07 1.63 28.10
C ARG A 758 -0.02 1.39 27.01
N THR A 759 -0.30 1.86 25.81
CA THR A 759 0.65 1.89 24.70
C THR A 759 1.24 3.30 24.54
N TRP A 760 2.46 3.40 24.04
CA TRP A 760 3.10 4.69 23.74
C TRP A 760 2.48 5.41 22.54
N ASN A 761 1.74 4.67 21.72
CA ASN A 761 1.09 5.17 20.52
C ASN A 761 -0.39 5.36 20.76
N PRO A 762 -0.88 6.62 20.85
CA PRO A 762 -2.31 6.89 21.07
C PRO A 762 -3.18 6.38 19.92
N ALA A 763 -2.65 6.26 18.72
CA ALA A 763 -3.40 5.73 17.58
C ALA A 763 -3.68 4.23 17.73
N LYS A 764 -2.76 3.44 18.31
CA LYS A 764 -3.00 2.02 18.62
C LYS A 764 -4.06 1.84 19.71
N GLU A 765 -4.10 2.70 20.73
CA GLU A 765 -5.16 2.69 21.73
C GLU A 765 -6.52 3.05 21.11
N ASN A 766 -6.57 4.08 20.27
CA ASN A 766 -7.77 4.45 19.55
C ASN A 766 -8.23 3.30 18.61
N GLN A 767 -7.30 2.70 17.86
CA GLN A 767 -7.59 1.56 16.99
C GLN A 767 -8.18 0.37 17.75
N ALA A 768 -7.67 0.09 18.96
CA ALA A 768 -8.22 -0.94 19.85
C ALA A 768 -9.61 -0.57 20.35
N THR A 769 -9.85 0.64 20.79
CA THR A 769 -11.17 1.16 21.21
C THR A 769 -12.17 1.16 20.04
N ASP A 770 -11.75 1.43 18.82
CA ASP A 770 -12.58 1.50 17.62
C ASP A 770 -13.10 0.11 17.16
N ARG A 771 -12.67 -0.96 17.79
CA ARG A 771 -13.33 -2.29 17.64
C ARG A 771 -14.71 -2.33 18.25
N VAL A 772 -14.96 -1.49 19.24
CA VAL A 772 -16.23 -1.32 19.95
C VAL A 772 -16.97 -0.06 19.49
N TYR A 773 -16.27 1.06 19.36
CA TYR A 773 -16.81 2.37 18.95
C TYR A 773 -16.86 2.50 17.44
N ARG A 774 -17.91 1.96 16.83
CA ARG A 774 -18.05 1.82 15.37
C ARG A 774 -19.51 1.91 14.95
N ILE A 775 -19.77 2.14 13.65
CA ILE A 775 -21.11 2.08 13.05
C ILE A 775 -21.80 0.77 13.45
N GLY A 776 -23.02 0.90 13.99
CA GLY A 776 -23.81 -0.19 14.56
C GLY A 776 -23.76 -0.31 16.07
N GLN A 777 -22.89 0.43 16.76
CA GLN A 777 -22.93 0.55 18.23
C GLN A 777 -24.15 1.37 18.67
N LYS A 778 -24.94 0.83 19.61
CA LYS A 778 -26.15 1.50 20.12
C LYS A 778 -26.03 1.95 21.58
N LYS A 779 -25.01 1.46 22.30
CA LYS A 779 -24.80 1.77 23.72
C LYS A 779 -23.68 2.80 23.89
N ILE A 780 -23.77 3.61 24.95
CA ILE A 780 -22.66 4.49 25.36
C ILE A 780 -21.40 3.65 25.55
N VAL A 781 -20.30 4.06 24.94
CA VAL A 781 -19.02 3.37 25.07
C VAL A 781 -18.19 4.01 26.17
N ASN A 782 -17.86 3.23 27.19
CA ASN A 782 -17.04 3.65 28.32
C ASN A 782 -15.63 3.09 28.17
N VAL A 783 -14.65 3.97 28.16
CA VAL A 783 -13.22 3.65 28.07
C VAL A 783 -12.56 4.01 29.39
N TYR A 784 -12.01 3.02 30.07
CA TYR A 784 -11.36 3.17 31.36
C TYR A 784 -9.85 3.03 31.23
N LEU A 785 -9.13 3.96 31.82
CA LEU A 785 -7.68 4.04 31.83
C LEU A 785 -7.15 3.98 33.28
N PRO A 786 -6.94 2.78 33.84
CA PRO A 786 -6.38 2.62 35.18
C PRO A 786 -4.94 3.17 35.26
N LEU A 787 -4.69 4.07 36.19
CA LEU A 787 -3.40 4.73 36.43
C LEU A 787 -2.94 4.45 37.86
N ALA A 788 -1.70 3.97 38.03
CA ALA A 788 -1.07 3.82 39.33
C ALA A 788 -0.45 5.12 39.77
N CYS A 789 -0.93 5.70 40.86
CA CYS A 789 -0.46 6.96 41.46
C CYS A 789 0.36 6.68 42.72
N ASN A 790 1.26 7.60 43.10
CA ASN A 790 2.03 7.47 44.34
C ASN A 790 2.24 8.85 44.99
N LYS A 791 1.48 9.10 46.06
CA LYS A 791 1.50 10.39 46.79
C LYS A 791 2.82 10.66 47.52
N ASN A 792 3.63 9.60 47.75
CA ASN A 792 4.91 9.74 48.43
C ASN A 792 6.04 10.26 47.52
N LEU A 793 5.76 10.33 46.21
CA LEU A 793 6.69 10.91 45.25
C LEU A 793 6.56 12.43 45.19
N ARG A 794 7.66 13.15 45.07
CA ARG A 794 7.67 14.62 44.85
C ARG A 794 7.17 15.03 43.48
N GLY A 795 6.98 14.09 42.54
CA GLY A 795 6.50 14.29 41.17
C GLY A 795 5.44 13.26 40.75
N LYS A 796 5.05 13.31 39.49
CA LYS A 796 4.09 12.37 38.91
C LYS A 796 4.72 11.00 38.66
N THR A 797 3.90 9.94 38.73
CA THR A 797 4.34 8.60 38.36
C THR A 797 4.57 8.49 36.84
N PHE A 798 5.18 7.37 36.41
CA PHE A 798 5.30 7.02 35.00
C PHE A 798 3.94 7.06 34.29
N ASP A 799 2.90 6.51 34.90
CA ASP A 799 1.56 6.45 34.32
C ASP A 799 0.96 7.83 34.07
N GLU A 800 1.09 8.73 35.02
CA GLU A 800 0.58 10.10 34.95
C GLU A 800 1.35 10.92 33.91
N ASN A 801 2.66 10.74 33.83
CA ASN A 801 3.50 11.41 32.83
C ASN A 801 3.26 10.86 31.42
N LEU A 802 3.07 9.54 31.28
CA LEU A 802 2.71 8.91 30.01
C LEU A 802 1.34 9.44 29.52
N GLU A 803 0.33 9.56 30.41
CA GLU A 803 -0.97 10.13 30.05
C GLU A 803 -0.82 11.58 29.56
N THR A 804 0.01 12.38 30.23
CA THR A 804 0.28 13.76 29.80
C THR A 804 0.88 13.81 28.40
N LEU A 805 1.87 12.96 28.11
CA LEU A 805 2.51 12.85 26.81
C LEU A 805 1.55 12.36 25.72
N LEU A 806 0.76 11.31 25.99
CA LEU A 806 -0.20 10.77 25.05
C LEU A 806 -1.30 11.77 24.71
N ARG A 807 -1.76 12.55 25.68
CA ARG A 807 -2.73 13.63 25.46
C ARG A 807 -2.15 14.75 24.57
N TYR A 808 -0.91 15.15 24.80
CA TYR A 808 -0.20 16.11 23.96
C TYR A 808 -0.09 15.61 22.51
N LYS A 809 0.38 14.37 22.30
CA LYS A 809 0.47 13.75 20.98
C LYS A 809 -0.88 13.65 20.27
N LYS A 810 -1.93 13.29 21.00
CA LYS A 810 -3.29 13.19 20.46
C LYS A 810 -3.80 14.55 19.98
N ASN A 811 -3.58 15.60 20.75
CA ASN A 811 -3.98 16.97 20.39
C ASN A 811 -3.20 17.48 19.15
N LEU A 812 -1.91 17.20 19.06
CA LEU A 812 -1.11 17.54 17.87
C LEU A 812 -1.56 16.72 16.64
N SER A 813 -1.74 15.42 16.79
CA SER A 813 -2.19 14.56 15.69
C SER A 813 -3.58 14.93 15.16
N ALA A 814 -4.47 15.47 15.99
CA ALA A 814 -5.78 15.96 15.56
C ALA A 814 -5.68 17.25 14.74
N LYS A 815 -4.77 18.15 15.10
CA LYS A 815 -4.60 19.45 14.44
C LYS A 815 -3.70 19.40 13.21
N ILE A 816 -2.63 18.62 13.29
CA ILE A 816 -1.63 18.45 12.24
C ILE A 816 -1.30 16.95 12.11
N LEU A 817 -0.70 16.55 11.00
CA LEU A 817 -0.24 15.18 10.78
C LEU A 817 1.03 14.91 11.61
N PHE A 818 0.88 14.68 12.91
CA PHE A 818 1.99 14.52 13.84
C PHE A 818 2.33 13.04 14.09
N PRO A 819 3.64 12.68 14.23
CA PRO A 819 4.08 11.32 14.57
C PRO A 819 3.48 10.84 15.89
N THR A 820 3.04 9.60 15.94
CA THR A 820 2.31 9.04 17.10
C THR A 820 3.06 7.93 17.83
N THR A 821 4.10 7.33 17.23
CA THR A 821 4.87 6.25 17.88
C THR A 821 5.91 6.78 18.88
N GLU A 822 6.47 5.85 19.62
CA GLU A 822 7.55 6.10 20.57
C GLU A 822 8.81 6.60 19.86
N THR A 823 9.36 7.69 20.34
CA THR A 823 10.63 8.25 19.87
C THR A 823 11.63 8.34 21.01
N SER A 824 12.91 8.44 20.71
CA SER A 824 13.93 8.73 21.74
C SER A 824 13.66 10.03 22.49
N ALA A 825 13.10 11.04 21.81
CA ALA A 825 12.67 12.30 22.44
C ALA A 825 11.55 12.08 23.47
N ASP A 826 10.63 11.14 23.24
CA ASP A 826 9.57 10.81 24.21
C ASP A 826 10.14 10.18 25.48
N VAL A 827 11.13 9.31 25.34
CA VAL A 827 11.85 8.70 26.48
C VAL A 827 12.54 9.80 27.31
N GLN A 828 13.22 10.73 26.65
CA GLN A 828 13.85 11.87 27.31
C GLN A 828 12.84 12.78 28.00
N THR A 829 11.72 13.09 27.31
CA THR A 829 10.64 13.89 27.89
C THR A 829 10.07 13.23 29.14
N LEU A 830 9.82 11.91 29.11
CA LEU A 830 9.32 11.19 30.29
C LEU A 830 10.33 11.19 31.45
N ILE A 831 11.61 11.05 31.17
CA ILE A 831 12.66 11.13 32.18
C ILE A 831 12.71 12.54 32.80
N GLY A 832 12.66 13.57 31.98
CA GLY A 832 12.58 14.96 32.44
C GLY A 832 11.33 15.22 33.31
N LEU A 833 10.18 14.68 32.89
CA LEU A 833 8.93 14.81 33.67
C LEU A 833 8.92 14.01 34.98
N LEU A 834 9.80 13.03 35.16
CA LEU A 834 9.99 12.34 36.46
C LEU A 834 10.78 13.17 37.46
N ASN A 835 11.13 14.43 37.15
CA ASN A 835 11.90 15.34 38.01
C ASN A 835 13.20 14.72 38.53
N LEU A 836 13.89 13.98 37.70
CA LEU A 836 15.20 13.45 37.99
C LEU A 836 16.25 14.59 37.94
N PRO A 837 17.23 14.67 38.85
CA PRO A 837 18.28 15.69 38.79
C PRO A 837 19.05 15.66 37.47
N GLU A 838 19.53 16.85 37.01
CA GLU A 838 20.30 16.97 35.76
C GLU A 838 21.52 16.07 35.70
N GLU A 839 22.18 15.83 36.84
CA GLU A 839 23.31 14.91 36.98
C GLU A 839 22.99 13.47 36.57
N ILE A 840 21.72 13.08 36.56
CA ILE A 840 21.27 11.74 36.13
C ILE A 840 20.88 11.71 34.65
N LEU A 841 20.52 12.82 34.05
CA LEU A 841 20.44 12.96 32.60
C LEU A 841 21.79 12.70 31.95
N ASP A 842 22.88 13.10 32.57
CA ASP A 842 24.24 12.80 32.08
C ASP A 842 24.58 11.30 32.12
N SER A 843 24.00 10.51 33.03
CA SER A 843 24.15 9.05 33.03
C SER A 843 23.33 8.33 31.93
N ALA A 844 22.42 9.03 31.28
CA ALA A 844 21.69 8.53 30.12
C ALA A 844 22.51 8.60 28.81
N TYR A 845 23.62 9.32 28.87
CA TYR A 845 24.56 9.45 27.76
C TYR A 845 25.78 8.56 27.94
N TRP A 846 26.42 8.22 26.82
CA TRP A 846 27.72 7.54 26.89
C TRP A 846 28.74 8.47 27.50
N THR A 847 29.41 7.99 28.53
CA THR A 847 30.63 8.59 29.09
C THR A 847 31.79 7.68 28.78
N ILE A 848 33.00 8.19 28.89
CA ILE A 848 34.20 7.40 28.61
C ILE A 848 34.37 6.19 29.58
N GLU A 849 33.91 6.31 30.82
CA GLU A 849 33.90 5.21 31.81
C GLU A 849 32.87 4.12 31.39
N ALA A 850 31.74 4.53 30.89
CA ALA A 850 30.71 3.59 30.42
C ALA A 850 31.15 2.81 29.15
N VAL A 851 32.01 3.41 28.35
CA VAL A 851 32.61 2.78 27.18
C VAL A 851 33.64 1.72 27.54
N ASP A 852 34.30 1.83 28.69
CA ASP A 852 35.31 0.85 29.12
C ASP A 852 34.72 -0.55 29.34
N ASP A 853 33.45 -0.66 29.70
CA ASP A 853 32.74 -1.90 30.03
C ASP A 853 32.08 -2.61 28.83
N VAL A 854 32.17 -2.05 27.61
CA VAL A 854 31.53 -2.64 26.43
C VAL A 854 32.45 -3.61 25.67
N LYS A 855 31.87 -4.43 24.79
CA LYS A 855 32.66 -5.27 23.87
C LYS A 855 33.07 -4.47 22.63
N GLY A 856 34.10 -4.87 21.91
CA GLY A 856 34.65 -4.16 20.74
C GLY A 856 33.63 -3.77 19.69
N SER A 857 32.73 -4.70 19.26
CA SER A 857 31.71 -4.41 18.29
C SER A 857 30.63 -3.42 18.77
N ALA A 858 30.41 -3.32 20.08
CA ALA A 858 29.51 -2.29 20.63
C ALA A 858 30.24 -0.93 20.67
N PHE A 859 31.54 -0.89 20.87
CA PHE A 859 32.35 0.32 20.80
C PHE A 859 32.28 0.95 19.39
N GLU A 860 32.42 0.14 18.34
CA GLU A 860 32.29 0.58 16.96
C GLU A 860 30.93 1.27 16.69
N LYS A 861 29.83 0.67 17.20
CA LYS A 861 28.51 1.26 17.11
C LYS A 861 28.40 2.58 17.85
N ILE A 862 28.95 2.66 19.07
CA ILE A 862 28.96 3.88 19.87
C ILE A 862 29.72 5.02 19.14
N ILE A 863 30.83 4.70 18.49
CA ILE A 863 31.59 5.67 17.70
C ILE A 863 30.79 6.12 16.47
N ALA A 864 30.08 5.21 15.78
CA ALA A 864 29.19 5.61 14.68
C ALA A 864 28.06 6.54 15.17
N ASP A 865 27.43 6.21 16.31
CA ASP A 865 26.39 7.04 16.92
C ASP A 865 26.92 8.41 17.37
N LEU A 866 28.18 8.46 17.85
CA LEU A 866 28.84 9.72 18.20
C LEU A 866 29.02 10.64 17.00
N TYR A 867 29.49 10.11 15.88
CA TYR A 867 29.65 10.95 14.67
C TYR A 867 28.32 11.30 14.03
N ASN A 868 27.27 10.50 14.20
CA ASN A 868 25.91 10.87 13.81
C ASN A 868 25.31 12.00 14.68
N ALA A 869 25.83 12.23 15.88
CA ALA A 869 25.43 13.34 16.73
C ALA A 869 26.15 14.66 16.39
N ILE A 870 27.18 14.62 15.55
CA ILE A 870 27.94 15.80 15.09
C ILE A 870 27.25 16.37 13.84
N GLU A 871 26.95 17.67 13.84
CA GLU A 871 26.36 18.35 12.68
C GLU A 871 27.21 18.15 11.41
N ASN A 872 26.53 17.95 10.29
CA ASN A 872 27.12 17.75 8.97
C ASN A 872 27.87 16.42 8.74
N PHE A 873 27.70 15.43 9.62
CA PHE A 873 28.21 14.08 9.39
C PHE A 873 27.10 13.02 9.42
N THR A 874 27.31 11.98 8.63
CA THR A 874 26.56 10.72 8.70
C THR A 874 27.54 9.58 8.85
N ALA A 875 27.32 8.67 9.79
CA ALA A 875 28.22 7.58 10.10
C ALA A 875 27.51 6.22 10.08
N GLU A 876 28.16 5.25 9.50
CA GLU A 876 27.67 3.87 9.41
C GLU A 876 28.77 2.91 9.88
N LYS A 877 28.38 1.95 10.76
CA LYS A 877 29.27 0.83 11.11
C LYS A 877 29.40 -0.10 9.90
N THR A 878 30.63 -0.56 9.61
CA THR A 878 30.89 -1.57 8.58
C THR A 878 30.44 -2.98 9.03
N PRO A 879 30.21 -3.92 8.10
CA PRO A 879 29.94 -5.32 8.45
C PRO A 879 31.12 -5.96 9.23
N ASP A 880 30.83 -6.83 10.18
CA ASP A 880 31.85 -7.54 11.01
C ASP A 880 32.79 -8.48 10.19
N THR A 881 32.54 -8.64 8.88
CA THR A 881 33.37 -9.43 7.96
C THR A 881 33.54 -8.68 6.65
N ASN A 882 34.78 -8.69 6.10
CA ASN A 882 35.15 -7.94 4.88
C ASN A 882 35.04 -6.40 5.06
N ASP A 883 35.44 -5.90 6.22
CA ASP A 883 35.50 -4.48 6.55
C ASP A 883 36.72 -3.77 5.93
N TYR A 884 37.66 -4.52 5.35
CA TYR A 884 38.89 -4.04 4.72
C TYR A 884 39.72 -3.14 5.64
N GLY A 885 39.55 -3.23 6.96
CA GLY A 885 40.34 -2.49 7.98
C GLY A 885 39.69 -1.16 8.37
N ALA A 886 38.37 -0.98 8.20
CA ALA A 886 37.67 0.18 8.68
C ALA A 886 36.36 -0.25 9.38
N ASP A 887 36.16 0.14 10.64
CA ASP A 887 34.99 -0.21 11.44
C ASP A 887 33.82 0.78 11.27
N VAL A 888 34.12 2.05 10.98
CA VAL A 888 33.09 3.08 10.78
C VAL A 888 33.45 3.98 9.59
N VAL A 889 32.46 4.21 8.72
CA VAL A 889 32.54 5.15 7.61
C VAL A 889 31.74 6.37 7.95
N VAL A 890 32.37 7.53 8.00
CA VAL A 890 31.74 8.84 8.28
C VAL A 890 31.80 9.69 7.04
N LYS A 891 30.67 10.21 6.57
CA LYS A 891 30.59 11.07 5.38
C LYS A 891 30.14 12.48 5.79
N SER A 892 30.79 13.49 5.21
CA SER A 892 30.31 14.87 5.30
C SER A 892 29.03 15.03 4.49
N THR A 893 28.05 15.74 5.02
CA THR A 893 26.82 16.11 4.28
C THR A 893 27.00 17.42 3.50
N ALA A 894 28.10 18.13 3.72
CA ALA A 894 28.38 19.43 3.10
C ALA A 894 29.25 19.32 1.83
N ASP A 895 30.12 18.31 1.77
CA ASP A 895 31.07 18.10 0.67
C ASP A 895 31.40 16.61 0.47
N ASN A 896 32.21 16.29 -0.53
CA ASN A 896 32.66 14.92 -0.79
C ASN A 896 33.85 14.49 0.06
N THR A 897 33.91 14.91 1.32
CA THR A 897 34.92 14.48 2.29
C THR A 897 34.32 13.60 3.39
N GLY A 898 35.16 12.92 4.15
CA GLY A 898 34.71 12.11 5.24
C GLY A 898 35.86 11.60 6.11
N LEU A 899 35.50 10.76 7.11
CA LEU A 899 36.48 10.08 7.95
C LEU A 899 36.29 8.57 7.80
N LEU A 900 37.39 7.85 7.77
CA LEU A 900 37.40 6.40 7.83
C LEU A 900 38.03 5.98 9.17
N ILE A 901 37.26 5.29 9.98
CA ILE A 901 37.62 5.08 11.39
C ILE A 901 37.88 3.60 11.67
N GLN A 902 39.02 3.33 12.29
CA GLN A 902 39.34 2.07 12.93
C GLN A 902 39.20 2.20 14.45
N CYS A 903 38.45 1.34 15.08
CA CYS A 903 38.15 1.34 16.49
C CYS A 903 39.05 0.31 17.23
N LYS A 904 39.82 0.75 18.18
CA LYS A 904 40.64 -0.13 19.03
C LYS A 904 40.22 -0.02 20.50
N HIS A 905 39.33 -0.91 20.91
CA HIS A 905 38.84 -0.97 22.30
C HIS A 905 39.74 -1.79 23.20
N THR A 906 39.94 -1.37 24.46
CA THR A 906 40.66 -2.14 25.47
C THR A 906 39.92 -2.13 26.82
N ASN A 907 39.89 -3.27 27.49
CA ASN A 907 39.37 -3.37 28.85
C ASN A 907 40.35 -2.81 29.91
N ASN A 908 41.54 -2.43 29.50
CA ASN A 908 42.51 -1.75 30.35
C ASN A 908 42.95 -0.41 29.74
N PRO A 909 42.27 0.71 30.12
CA PRO A 909 42.51 2.02 29.52
C PRO A 909 43.93 2.57 29.74
N THR A 910 44.71 2.01 30.69
CA THR A 910 46.11 2.42 30.93
C THR A 910 47.08 1.76 29.96
N LYS A 911 46.69 0.72 29.24
CA LYS A 911 47.51 0.03 28.23
C LYS A 911 47.60 0.88 26.98
N SER A 912 48.79 1.12 26.45
CA SER A 912 48.99 1.81 25.17
C SER A 912 48.65 0.91 23.99
N ILE A 913 48.00 1.50 22.95
CA ILE A 913 47.60 0.80 21.71
C ILE A 913 48.77 0.82 20.71
N GLY A 914 49.06 -0.31 20.08
CA GLY A 914 50.11 -0.47 19.06
C GLY A 914 49.71 0.07 17.67
N ASN A 915 50.56 -0.20 16.67
CA ASN A 915 50.47 0.33 15.31
C ASN A 915 49.51 -0.42 14.38
N ASP A 916 48.97 -1.56 14.82
CA ASP A 916 48.10 -2.41 13.97
C ASP A 916 46.92 -1.61 13.40
N GLY A 917 46.22 -0.81 14.25
CA GLY A 917 45.08 0.00 13.79
C GLY A 917 45.49 1.08 12.78
N VAL A 918 46.71 1.64 12.89
CA VAL A 918 47.19 2.63 11.93
C VAL A 918 47.48 2.00 10.57
N GLN A 919 48.04 0.77 10.57
CA GLN A 919 48.30 0.04 9.31
C GLN A 919 47.00 -0.39 8.64
N GLU A 920 46.06 -0.94 9.39
CA GLU A 920 44.77 -1.39 8.92
C GLU A 920 44.00 -0.24 8.21
N ILE A 921 43.84 0.89 8.89
CA ILE A 921 43.06 2.00 8.36
C ILE A 921 43.76 2.68 7.17
N TYR A 922 45.09 2.77 7.20
CA TYR A 922 45.82 3.37 6.08
C TYR A 922 45.62 2.60 4.76
N THR A 923 45.64 1.26 4.84
CA THR A 923 45.40 0.40 3.67
C THR A 923 43.97 0.45 3.19
N ALA A 924 43.00 0.72 4.07
CA ALA A 924 41.58 0.80 3.72
C ALA A 924 41.21 2.03 2.89
N VAL A 925 41.96 3.15 3.04
CA VAL A 925 41.63 4.44 2.41
C VAL A 925 41.45 4.37 0.91
N ALA A 926 42.36 3.68 0.19
CA ALA A 926 42.28 3.59 -1.28
C ALA A 926 40.99 2.89 -1.72
N TYR A 927 40.61 1.80 -1.08
CA TYR A 927 39.40 1.06 -1.39
C TYR A 927 38.14 1.88 -1.13
N TYR A 928 38.03 2.55 0.02
CA TYR A 928 36.84 3.30 0.40
C TYR A 928 36.68 4.61 -0.38
N ASN A 929 37.80 5.27 -0.75
CA ASN A 929 37.77 6.45 -1.63
C ASN A 929 37.17 6.10 -3.00
N ASP A 930 37.61 4.99 -3.59
CA ASP A 930 37.08 4.50 -4.88
C ASP A 930 35.62 4.08 -4.76
N LYS A 931 35.29 3.28 -3.75
CA LYS A 931 33.96 2.73 -3.53
C LYS A 931 32.86 3.81 -3.33
N HIS A 932 33.17 4.89 -2.64
CA HIS A 932 32.20 5.93 -2.27
C HIS A 932 32.35 7.23 -3.05
N ASN A 933 33.35 7.35 -3.91
CA ASN A 933 33.72 8.61 -4.61
C ASN A 933 33.86 9.79 -3.62
N HIS A 934 34.53 9.54 -2.48
CA HIS A 934 34.79 10.50 -1.39
C HIS A 934 36.28 10.52 -1.08
N LYS A 935 36.73 11.63 -0.52
CA LYS A 935 38.09 11.76 0.02
C LYS A 935 38.06 11.57 1.54
N PHE A 936 38.36 10.36 1.99
CA PHE A 936 38.38 10.03 3.41
C PHE A 936 39.71 10.33 4.07
N GLN A 937 39.65 10.93 5.27
CA GLN A 937 40.78 11.03 6.18
C GLN A 937 40.80 9.79 7.11
N PRO A 938 41.89 9.03 7.19
CA PRO A 938 41.98 7.89 8.11
C PRO A 938 42.12 8.32 9.56
N VAL A 939 41.39 7.65 10.43
CA VAL A 939 41.35 7.95 11.87
C VAL A 939 41.42 6.64 12.68
N VAL A 940 42.22 6.59 13.76
CA VAL A 940 42.15 5.52 14.76
C VAL A 940 41.61 6.10 16.06
N VAL A 941 40.52 5.47 16.59
CA VAL A 941 39.89 5.87 17.85
C VAL A 941 40.07 4.80 18.91
N THR A 942 40.43 5.20 20.13
CA THR A 942 40.55 4.27 21.24
C THR A 942 40.07 4.86 22.56
N ASN A 943 39.57 3.97 23.46
CA ASN A 943 39.34 4.32 24.88
C ASN A 943 40.60 4.25 25.73
N ALA A 944 41.78 3.89 25.21
CA ALA A 944 43.08 3.92 25.89
C ALA A 944 43.60 5.35 26.03
N LYS A 945 44.37 5.58 27.10
CA LYS A 945 45.01 6.90 27.37
C LYS A 945 46.05 7.28 26.35
N ASN A 946 46.81 6.33 25.81
CA ASN A 946 47.94 6.61 24.94
C ASN A 946 48.07 5.59 23.82
N PHE A 947 48.70 6.00 22.73
CA PHE A 947 49.27 5.14 21.72
C PHE A 947 50.76 4.92 22.02
N THR A 948 51.37 3.86 21.49
CA THR A 948 52.82 3.63 21.60
C THR A 948 53.57 4.68 20.74
N SER A 949 54.84 4.95 21.04
CA SER A 949 55.68 5.88 20.25
C SER A 949 55.77 5.45 18.79
N GLY A 950 55.85 4.14 18.53
CA GLY A 950 55.83 3.62 17.16
C GLY A 950 54.50 3.83 16.40
N ALA A 951 53.36 3.75 17.09
CA ALA A 951 52.07 4.06 16.51
C ALA A 951 51.92 5.57 16.17
N CYS A 952 52.38 6.45 17.06
CA CYS A 952 52.40 7.88 16.82
C CYS A 952 53.29 8.25 15.61
N GLU A 953 54.51 7.73 15.56
CA GLU A 953 55.45 7.98 14.47
C GLU A 953 54.90 7.46 13.11
N LEU A 954 54.25 6.29 13.10
CA LEU A 954 53.64 5.75 11.91
C LEU A 954 52.44 6.60 11.46
N ALA A 955 51.60 7.04 12.39
CA ALA A 955 50.44 7.87 12.14
C ALA A 955 50.85 9.23 11.51
N ASP A 956 51.88 9.87 12.07
CA ASP A 956 52.41 11.15 11.51
C ASP A 956 52.92 10.98 10.07
N LYS A 957 53.63 9.87 9.79
CA LYS A 957 54.18 9.58 8.46
C LYS A 957 53.08 9.21 7.43
N SER A 958 51.99 8.60 7.86
CA SER A 958 50.92 8.10 7.02
C SER A 958 49.70 9.06 6.94
N GLY A 959 49.72 10.16 7.70
CA GLY A 959 48.61 11.12 7.73
C GLY A 959 47.35 10.59 8.45
N VAL A 960 47.48 9.58 9.31
CA VAL A 960 46.41 9.00 10.11
C VAL A 960 46.23 9.83 11.39
N LYS A 961 44.98 10.27 11.63
CA LYS A 961 44.62 10.98 12.85
C LYS A 961 44.37 9.98 13.98
N LEU A 962 44.97 10.23 15.14
CA LEU A 962 44.77 9.44 16.35
C LEU A 962 43.83 10.18 17.32
N ILE A 963 42.82 9.49 17.84
CA ILE A 963 41.89 9.99 18.87
C ILE A 963 42.06 9.14 20.10
N THR A 964 42.60 9.75 21.16
CA THR A 964 42.83 9.12 22.44
C THR A 964 41.63 9.21 23.37
N ARG A 965 41.71 8.54 24.54
CA ARG A 965 40.71 8.63 25.62
C ARG A 965 40.29 10.05 25.93
N ASN A 966 41.25 10.96 26.11
CA ASN A 966 40.98 12.35 26.53
C ASN A 966 40.23 13.13 25.46
N GLU A 967 40.55 12.90 24.19
CA GLU A 967 39.81 13.52 23.08
C GLU A 967 38.41 12.92 22.94
N LEU A 968 38.30 11.59 23.11
CA LEU A 968 37.01 10.90 23.05
C LEU A 968 36.09 11.31 24.20
N GLU A 969 36.63 11.51 25.41
CA GLU A 969 35.93 12.02 26.58
C GLU A 969 35.39 13.43 26.33
N LYS A 970 36.20 14.30 25.73
CA LYS A 970 35.74 15.63 25.29
C LYS A 970 34.65 15.56 24.27
N MET A 971 34.77 14.67 23.27
CA MET A 971 33.70 14.48 22.25
C MET A 971 32.40 14.00 22.87
N PHE A 972 32.40 13.08 23.83
CA PHE A 972 31.19 12.68 24.57
C PHE A 972 30.60 13.81 25.42
N GLY A 973 31.43 14.71 25.92
CA GLY A 973 30.98 15.91 26.63
C GLY A 973 30.31 16.93 25.71
N ASP A 974 30.90 17.16 24.52
CA ASP A 974 30.40 18.12 23.53
C ASP A 974 29.16 17.59 22.77
N TYR A 975 29.13 16.28 22.46
CA TYR A 975 28.08 15.63 21.69
C TYR A 975 27.43 14.50 22.49
N LYS A 976 26.30 14.79 23.10
CA LYS A 976 25.59 13.85 23.99
C LYS A 976 24.98 12.69 23.21
N VAL A 977 25.57 11.49 23.26
CA VAL A 977 25.13 10.26 22.62
C VAL A 977 24.37 9.40 23.62
N LEU A 978 23.11 9.07 23.31
CA LEU A 978 22.28 8.23 24.17
C LEU A 978 22.82 6.79 24.26
N ARG A 979 22.79 6.21 25.45
CA ARG A 979 23.04 4.79 25.68
C ARG A 979 21.81 3.98 25.27
N CYS A 980 21.70 3.65 23.97
CA CYS A 980 20.59 2.85 23.40
C CYS A 980 20.73 1.35 23.64
#